data_7ce1814286b3b502bb381787d9a0c178
#
_entry.id   7ce1814286b3b502bb381787d9a0c178
#
_cell.length_a   1.000
_cell.length_b   1.000
_cell.length_c   1.000
_cell.angle_alpha   90.00
_cell.angle_beta   90.00
_cell.angle_gamma   90.00
#
_symmetry.space_group_name_H-M   'P 1'
#
loop_
_entity.id
_entity.type
_entity.pdbx_description
1 polymer ?
#
loop_
_entity_poly.entity_id
_entity_poly.type
_entity_poly.pdbx_seq_one_letter_code
_entity_poly.pdbx_strand_id
1 'polypeptide(L)'
;MQNLRRRKPTELGGEGEPEKAREEEKEKGQGEGSVGRDKEEIEKKNKKKWSCVDNCCWLIGLICTIWWLLLFLYKVMPSSLPQYVTEAITGPMPDPPGEKLRKEGLRAEHPVVFVPGIVTAGLELWEGKPCADGLFRKRLWGGTFGEVYKRPLCWVEHMSLDNETGLDPADIRVRPVPGLVAADYFAPGYFVWAVMIANLARIGYEEKNMYMASYDWRLSFQNTEVRDHTLCRIKSTIEVLVATNGGKKAVIVPHSMGVLYFLHFMKWVEAPAPMGGGGGPDWCAKHIKAVMNIGGPLLGVPKAVPGLFSAEARDIAVARAIAPGVLNNDIFHFQTLQHVMRMTRTWDATMSMIPKGGNTIWGGLEWSPEEGYCPGKREKDANVTTSAGRNNDPETKKAYYGRMISFGKDVAEASQSDIKKIDFRGAVKGSNVANTSCRDVWTEYHDMGVGGVKAIADYKAYTADDIVDLLHYVAPKMMARGDAQFSYGIADDLDDPKYQHYKYWSNPLETKLPDAPDMEIYALYGVGIPTERAYVYRVTPYADCNIPFEIDISANVDDKHSCLRDGVFLVDGDETVPVLSSGFMCAKGWRGKTKYNPSGIRTYIREYDHAPPANLLEGRGTQSGAHVDIMGNFALIEDIMRVAAGQTGKDIGGDRVYSDIFKWAEKIKLKL
;
A
#
# COMPACT_ATOMS: atom_id res chain seq x y z
N MET A 1 37.43 3.00 43.89
CA MET A 1 37.65 3.69 45.16
C MET A 1 36.48 4.60 45.41
N GLN A 2 35.75 4.28 46.50
CA GLN A 2 35.00 5.16 47.44
C GLN A 2 33.88 6.04 46.79
N ASN A 3 32.65 6.10 47.30
CA ASN A 3 32.00 5.54 48.51
C ASN A 3 30.48 5.62 48.34
N LEU A 4 29.80 4.57 48.77
CA LEU A 4 28.39 4.54 49.07
C LEU A 4 28.00 5.49 50.22
N ARG A 5 26.85 6.12 50.18
CA ARG A 5 26.05 6.38 51.39
C ARG A 5 24.56 6.27 51.13
N ARG A 6 23.98 5.19 51.67
CA ARG A 6 22.56 5.03 52.02
C ARG A 6 22.12 6.04 53.08
N ARG A 7 20.90 6.51 53.01
CA ARG A 7 20.12 6.86 54.21
C ARG A 7 18.66 6.38 54.05
N LYS A 8 18.24 5.65 55.04
CA LYS A 8 16.89 5.19 55.36
C LYS A 8 16.26 6.10 56.42
N PRO A 9 15.01 5.89 56.86
CA PRO A 9 13.96 6.87 57.04
C PRO A 9 13.73 7.28 58.48
N THR A 10 12.86 8.28 58.72
CA THR A 10 12.33 8.56 60.06
C THR A 10 10.84 8.81 59.97
N GLU A 11 10.15 8.01 60.75
CA GLU A 11 8.74 8.12 61.17
C GLU A 11 8.56 9.20 62.22
N LEU A 12 7.33 9.62 62.41
CA LEU A 12 6.59 10.08 63.61
C LEU A 12 5.61 11.19 63.14
N GLY A 13 4.31 11.19 63.42
CA GLY A 13 3.48 10.62 64.42
C GLY A 13 2.44 11.65 64.87
N GLY A 14 1.20 11.22 65.13
CA GLY A 14 0.24 11.91 65.98
C GLY A 14 -0.96 12.56 65.28
N GLU A 15 -2.10 11.90 65.28
CA GLU A 15 -3.23 11.94 66.21
C GLU A 15 -4.17 13.16 66.06
N GLY A 16 -5.48 12.87 65.98
CA GLY A 16 -6.53 13.81 66.39
C GLY A 16 -7.87 13.68 65.64
N GLU A 17 -8.66 12.69 65.96
CA GLU A 17 -10.15 12.81 65.96
C GLU A 17 -10.57 13.57 67.26
N PRO A 18 -11.80 14.11 67.51
CA PRO A 18 -13.11 13.46 67.27
C PRO A 18 -14.35 14.39 67.07
N GLU A 19 -15.47 13.67 66.82
CA GLU A 19 -16.84 13.79 67.43
C GLU A 19 -17.89 14.85 67.03
N LYS A 20 -19.08 14.27 66.68
CA LYS A 20 -20.49 14.45 67.18
C LYS A 20 -21.15 15.85 67.05
N ALA A 21 -22.37 15.92 66.71
CA ALA A 21 -23.69 15.47 67.23
C ALA A 21 -24.80 16.06 66.31
N ARG A 22 -25.89 15.31 66.01
CA ARG A 22 -27.19 15.21 66.64
C ARG A 22 -28.03 16.50 66.68
N GLU A 23 -29.25 16.41 66.13
CA GLU A 23 -30.60 16.39 66.80
C GLU A 23 -31.68 16.61 65.74
N GLU A 24 -32.64 15.70 65.54
CA GLU A 24 -33.97 15.56 66.13
C GLU A 24 -34.80 16.84 66.06
N GLU A 25 -36.06 16.83 65.58
CA GLU A 25 -37.31 16.32 66.16
C GLU A 25 -38.52 16.55 65.21
N LYS A 26 -39.42 15.54 65.12
CA LYS A 26 -40.89 15.51 65.34
C LYS A 26 -41.79 16.57 64.66
N GLU A 27 -42.96 16.21 64.21
CA GLU A 27 -44.20 15.66 64.85
C GLU A 27 -45.24 15.22 63.81
N LYS A 28 -45.87 14.09 64.02
CA LYS A 28 -47.26 13.68 64.18
C LYS A 28 -48.37 14.18 63.25
N GLY A 29 -49.17 13.19 62.84
CA GLY A 29 -50.56 13.36 62.43
C GLY A 29 -51.23 12.06 61.96
N GLN A 30 -52.12 11.52 62.78
CA GLN A 30 -52.88 10.30 62.68
C GLN A 30 -53.88 10.19 61.51
N GLY A 31 -54.19 8.95 61.14
CA GLY A 31 -55.37 8.60 60.34
C GLY A 31 -55.40 7.11 59.95
N GLU A 32 -56.17 6.35 60.76
CA GLU A 32 -56.48 4.91 60.64
C GLU A 32 -57.26 4.54 59.37
N GLY A 33 -57.04 3.33 58.84
CA GLY A 33 -58.12 2.54 58.23
C GLY A 33 -57.88 1.99 56.82
N SER A 34 -57.44 0.78 56.71
CA SER A 34 -58.06 -0.41 56.11
C SER A 34 -57.01 -1.41 55.59
N VAL A 35 -57.12 -2.55 56.24
CA VAL A 35 -56.32 -3.75 56.00
C VAL A 35 -56.80 -4.45 54.73
N GLY A 36 -55.84 -4.87 53.91
CA GLY A 36 -55.99 -6.09 53.10
C GLY A 36 -56.45 -5.89 51.65
N ARG A 37 -55.53 -5.51 50.77
CA ARG A 37 -55.56 -5.94 49.34
C ARG A 37 -54.28 -5.62 48.52
N ASP A 38 -53.20 -5.14 49.16
CA ASP A 38 -52.04 -4.63 48.41
C ASP A 38 -50.79 -5.56 48.43
N LYS A 39 -50.93 -6.81 48.82
CA LYS A 39 -49.77 -7.73 48.79
C LYS A 39 -49.61 -8.53 47.47
N GLU A 40 -50.60 -8.59 46.61
CA GLU A 40 -50.52 -9.29 45.33
C GLU A 40 -50.15 -8.39 44.12
N GLU A 41 -50.22 -7.06 44.25
CA GLU A 41 -49.89 -6.14 43.16
C GLU A 41 -48.44 -5.67 43.15
N ILE A 42 -47.69 -5.86 44.29
CA ILE A 42 -46.29 -5.43 44.40
C ILE A 42 -45.33 -6.49 43.83
N GLU A 43 -45.70 -7.76 43.76
CA GLU A 43 -44.88 -8.82 43.19
C GLU A 43 -44.95 -8.89 41.64
N LYS A 44 -45.90 -8.24 40.99
CA LYS A 44 -46.04 -8.20 39.52
C LYS A 44 -45.37 -7.02 38.83
N LYS A 45 -44.79 -6.06 39.56
CA LYS A 45 -44.18 -4.83 38.95
C LYS A 45 -42.66 -4.89 38.78
N ASN A 46 -41.96 -5.97 39.07
CA ASN A 46 -40.53 -6.08 38.92
C ASN A 46 -40.06 -7.07 37.84
N LYS A 47 -40.87 -7.36 36.81
CA LYS A 47 -40.34 -7.90 35.55
C LYS A 47 -39.85 -6.73 34.71
N LYS A 48 -38.59 -6.30 34.88
CA LYS A 48 -37.88 -5.41 33.99
C LYS A 48 -38.06 -5.95 32.56
N LYS A 49 -38.84 -5.26 31.72
CA LYS A 49 -38.87 -5.55 30.29
C LYS A 49 -37.49 -5.22 29.77
N TRP A 50 -36.70 -6.23 29.48
CA TRP A 50 -35.44 -6.08 28.78
C TRP A 50 -35.72 -5.34 27.45
N SER A 51 -35.07 -4.19 27.25
CA SER A 51 -35.21 -3.44 26.04
C SER A 51 -34.40 -4.14 24.93
N CYS A 52 -34.73 -3.88 23.67
CA CYS A 52 -33.97 -4.41 22.53
C CYS A 52 -32.48 -4.00 22.62
N VAL A 53 -32.22 -2.83 23.21
CA VAL A 53 -30.86 -2.30 23.46
C VAL A 53 -30.10 -3.15 24.47
N ASP A 54 -30.77 -3.58 25.57
CA ASP A 54 -30.14 -4.46 26.58
C ASP A 54 -29.77 -5.82 25.98
N ASN A 55 -30.60 -6.38 25.10
CA ASN A 55 -30.32 -7.62 24.38
C ASN A 55 -29.15 -7.48 23.40
N CYS A 56 -29.08 -6.35 22.66
CA CYS A 56 -27.94 -6.06 21.77
C CYS A 56 -26.63 -5.88 22.55
N CYS A 57 -26.64 -5.15 23.67
CA CYS A 57 -25.47 -4.98 24.52
C CYS A 57 -25.01 -6.32 25.12
N TRP A 58 -25.97 -7.20 25.52
CA TRP A 58 -25.64 -8.54 26.00
C TRP A 58 -25.03 -9.43 24.92
N LEU A 59 -25.58 -9.37 23.69
CA LEU A 59 -25.06 -10.10 22.53
C LEU A 59 -23.64 -9.63 22.16
N ILE A 60 -23.41 -8.33 22.14
CA ILE A 60 -22.09 -7.74 21.89
C ILE A 60 -21.11 -8.16 22.99
N GLY A 61 -21.52 -8.08 24.25
CA GLY A 61 -20.73 -8.54 25.40
C GLY A 61 -20.37 -10.02 25.28
N LEU A 62 -21.30 -10.88 24.90
CA LEU A 62 -21.08 -12.31 24.67
C LEU A 62 -20.08 -12.55 23.51
N ILE A 63 -20.27 -11.87 22.39
CA ILE A 63 -19.34 -11.96 21.23
C ILE A 63 -17.93 -11.52 21.62
N CYS A 64 -17.81 -10.38 22.34
CA CYS A 64 -16.52 -9.90 22.83
C CYS A 64 -15.87 -10.88 23.83
N THR A 65 -16.66 -11.50 24.70
CA THR A 65 -16.16 -12.47 25.69
C THR A 65 -15.69 -13.76 25.00
N ILE A 66 -16.46 -14.27 24.03
CA ILE A 66 -16.08 -15.44 23.22
C ILE A 66 -14.81 -15.13 22.42
N TRP A 67 -14.73 -13.96 21.80
CA TRP A 67 -13.55 -13.52 21.06
C TRP A 67 -12.31 -13.41 21.95
N TRP A 68 -12.47 -12.84 23.14
CA TRP A 68 -11.41 -12.75 24.15
C TRP A 68 -10.96 -14.12 24.65
N LEU A 69 -11.91 -15.03 24.87
CA LEU A 69 -11.63 -16.41 25.26
C LEU A 69 -10.88 -17.16 24.15
N LEU A 70 -11.29 -16.99 22.90
CA LEU A 70 -10.61 -17.59 21.74
C LEU A 70 -9.18 -17.04 21.57
N LEU A 71 -8.98 -15.74 21.75
CA LEU A 71 -7.64 -15.14 21.73
C LEU A 71 -6.77 -15.60 22.90
N PHE A 72 -7.36 -15.74 24.09
CA PHE A 72 -6.66 -16.26 25.27
C PHE A 72 -6.27 -17.72 25.07
N LEU A 73 -7.19 -18.54 24.61
CA LEU A 73 -6.95 -19.96 24.31
C LEU A 73 -5.86 -20.08 23.22
N TYR A 74 -5.93 -19.28 22.16
CA TYR A 74 -4.90 -19.26 21.10
C TYR A 74 -3.51 -18.92 21.63
N LYS A 75 -3.38 -18.03 22.64
CA LYS A 75 -2.10 -17.66 23.25
C LYS A 75 -1.59 -18.66 24.27
N VAL A 76 -2.48 -19.39 24.96
CA VAL A 76 -2.12 -20.32 26.04
C VAL A 76 -1.95 -21.74 25.54
N MET A 77 -2.57 -22.09 24.42
CA MET A 77 -2.45 -23.42 23.83
C MET A 77 -1.06 -23.67 23.22
N PRO A 78 -0.53 -24.91 23.32
CA PRO A 78 0.65 -25.32 22.59
C PRO A 78 0.47 -25.04 21.08
N SER A 79 1.52 -24.59 20.41
CA SER A 79 1.49 -24.22 18.98
C SER A 79 1.01 -25.34 18.04
N SER A 80 1.10 -26.59 18.48
CA SER A 80 0.60 -27.77 17.75
C SER A 80 -0.93 -27.95 17.82
N LEU A 81 -1.61 -27.37 18.82
CA LEU A 81 -3.05 -27.60 19.00
C LEU A 81 -3.91 -26.81 18.00
N PRO A 82 -3.64 -25.52 17.72
CA PRO A 82 -4.31 -24.80 16.64
C PRO A 82 -4.17 -25.49 15.29
N GLN A 83 -2.98 -26.02 14.99
CA GLN A 83 -2.72 -26.76 13.75
C GLN A 83 -3.55 -28.05 13.70
N TYR A 84 -3.57 -28.83 14.77
CA TYR A 84 -4.36 -30.07 14.87
C TYR A 84 -5.87 -29.80 14.71
N VAL A 85 -6.40 -28.74 15.33
CA VAL A 85 -7.81 -28.37 15.18
C VAL A 85 -8.12 -27.90 13.77
N THR A 86 -7.21 -27.13 13.16
CA THR A 86 -7.35 -26.69 11.78
C THR A 86 -7.34 -27.89 10.82
N GLU A 87 -6.37 -28.79 10.96
CA GLU A 87 -6.27 -30.00 10.14
C GLU A 87 -7.48 -30.95 10.30
N ALA A 88 -8.07 -31.02 11.52
CA ALA A 88 -9.28 -31.80 11.77
C ALA A 88 -10.52 -31.22 11.04
N ILE A 89 -10.55 -29.92 10.80
CA ILE A 89 -11.68 -29.24 10.15
C ILE A 89 -11.46 -29.12 8.63
N THR A 90 -10.24 -28.81 8.20
CA THR A 90 -9.90 -28.51 6.78
C THR A 90 -9.28 -29.69 6.03
N GLY A 91 -8.92 -30.78 6.75
CA GLY A 91 -8.06 -31.84 6.25
C GLY A 91 -6.57 -31.47 6.34
N PRO A 92 -5.67 -32.40 6.00
CA PRO A 92 -4.23 -32.15 6.08
C PRO A 92 -3.83 -31.00 5.15
N MET A 93 -3.28 -29.95 5.74
CA MET A 93 -2.72 -28.83 4.97
C MET A 93 -1.40 -29.25 4.31
N PRO A 94 -1.09 -28.74 3.12
CA PRO A 94 0.18 -29.02 2.47
C PRO A 94 1.34 -28.52 3.35
N ASP A 95 2.45 -29.29 3.37
CA ASP A 95 3.67 -28.87 4.06
C ASP A 95 4.05 -27.43 3.63
N PRO A 96 4.37 -26.53 4.57
CA PRO A 96 4.91 -25.23 4.24
C PRO A 96 6.16 -25.37 3.36
N PRO A 97 6.39 -24.45 2.39
CA PRO A 97 7.54 -24.54 1.45
C PRO A 97 8.88 -24.80 2.12
N GLY A 98 9.15 -24.12 3.25
CA GLY A 98 10.39 -24.32 4.00
C GLY A 98 10.57 -25.74 4.52
N GLU A 99 9.50 -26.40 4.97
CA GLU A 99 9.55 -27.78 5.42
C GLU A 99 9.73 -28.75 4.25
N LYS A 100 8.97 -28.55 3.17
CA LYS A 100 9.10 -29.31 1.92
C LYS A 100 10.53 -29.25 1.40
N LEU A 101 11.08 -28.03 1.23
CA LEU A 101 12.42 -27.85 0.66
C LEU A 101 13.52 -28.33 1.60
N ARG A 102 13.34 -28.25 2.91
CA ARG A 102 14.24 -28.84 3.91
C ARG A 102 14.32 -30.36 3.76
N LYS A 103 13.18 -31.04 3.54
CA LYS A 103 13.11 -32.49 3.25
C LYS A 103 13.79 -32.85 1.91
N GLU A 104 13.69 -31.97 0.90
CA GLU A 104 14.42 -32.07 -0.38
C GLU A 104 15.93 -31.85 -0.23
N GLY A 105 16.41 -31.42 0.95
CA GLY A 105 17.85 -31.21 1.21
C GLY A 105 18.34 -29.79 0.93
N LEU A 106 17.46 -28.83 0.55
CA LEU A 106 17.86 -27.43 0.35
C LEU A 106 18.36 -26.81 1.66
N ARG A 107 19.37 -25.95 1.53
CA ARG A 107 19.98 -25.20 2.64
C ARG A 107 20.23 -23.77 2.20
N ALA A 108 20.36 -22.87 3.17
CA ALA A 108 20.77 -21.48 2.94
C ALA A 108 22.13 -21.42 2.24
N GLU A 109 22.20 -20.69 1.13
CA GLU A 109 23.43 -20.53 0.37
C GLU A 109 23.77 -19.04 0.13
N HIS A 110 22.87 -18.28 -0.45
CA HIS A 110 23.05 -16.87 -0.75
C HIS A 110 22.38 -16.01 0.34
N PRO A 111 23.02 -14.96 0.87
CA PRO A 111 22.34 -14.07 1.81
C PRO A 111 21.14 -13.38 1.14
N VAL A 112 20.09 -13.16 1.92
CA VAL A 112 18.83 -12.57 1.45
C VAL A 112 18.62 -11.18 2.05
N VAL A 113 18.29 -10.21 1.18
CA VAL A 113 17.98 -8.83 1.58
C VAL A 113 16.57 -8.49 1.16
N PHE A 114 15.72 -8.19 2.12
CA PHE A 114 14.34 -7.75 1.89
C PHE A 114 14.28 -6.24 1.80
N VAL A 115 13.47 -5.73 0.86
CA VAL A 115 13.22 -4.29 0.72
C VAL A 115 11.70 -4.04 0.75
N PRO A 116 11.16 -3.51 1.85
CA PRO A 116 9.72 -3.33 2.00
C PRO A 116 9.18 -2.25 1.07
N GLY A 117 7.87 -2.32 0.78
CA GLY A 117 7.14 -1.31 0.03
C GLY A 117 6.66 -0.14 0.87
N ILE A 118 5.85 0.72 0.25
CA ILE A 118 5.15 1.80 0.96
C ILE A 118 4.23 1.17 2.03
N VAL A 119 4.12 1.81 3.18
CA VAL A 119 3.28 1.45 4.34
C VAL A 119 3.54 0.06 4.95
N THR A 120 4.41 -0.77 4.36
CA THR A 120 4.64 -2.16 4.81
C THR A 120 5.74 -2.32 5.85
N ALA A 121 6.43 -1.23 6.23
CA ALA A 121 7.40 -1.21 7.33
C ALA A 121 6.97 -0.25 8.44
N GLY A 122 7.31 -0.60 9.69
CA GLY A 122 6.97 0.20 10.85
C GLY A 122 7.74 1.52 10.91
N LEU A 123 7.07 2.56 11.41
CA LEU A 123 7.66 3.86 11.73
C LEU A 123 7.47 4.16 13.22
N GLU A 124 8.51 4.62 13.89
CA GLU A 124 8.51 4.93 15.33
C GLU A 124 8.87 6.39 15.61
N LEU A 125 8.31 6.94 16.67
CA LEU A 125 8.55 8.33 17.08
C LEU A 125 9.83 8.45 17.90
N TRP A 126 10.73 9.39 17.52
CA TRP A 126 11.94 9.73 18.27
C TRP A 126 11.85 11.10 18.93
N GLU A 127 11.12 12.04 18.34
CA GLU A 127 10.80 13.36 18.89
C GLU A 127 9.43 13.77 18.41
N GLY A 128 8.64 14.41 19.24
CA GLY A 128 7.30 14.85 18.88
C GLY A 128 6.82 16.02 19.71
N LYS A 129 5.77 16.66 19.22
CA LYS A 129 5.09 17.75 19.88
C LYS A 129 4.41 17.29 21.18
N PRO A 130 4.01 18.21 22.09
CA PRO A 130 3.41 17.86 23.39
C PRO A 130 2.20 16.91 23.31
N CYS A 131 1.43 16.94 22.20
CA CYS A 131 0.33 16.02 22.00
C CYS A 131 0.76 14.55 21.90
N ALA A 132 2.03 14.29 21.58
CA ALA A 132 2.63 12.96 21.43
C ALA A 132 3.47 12.54 22.66
N ASP A 133 3.35 13.23 23.79
CA ASP A 133 4.03 12.86 25.02
C ASP A 133 3.77 11.39 25.41
N GLY A 134 4.85 10.70 25.82
CA GLY A 134 4.83 9.29 26.16
C GLY A 134 4.86 8.31 24.96
N LEU A 135 5.02 8.81 23.74
CA LEU A 135 5.11 7.97 22.51
C LEU A 135 6.56 7.76 22.04
N PHE A 136 7.57 8.18 22.76
CA PHE A 136 8.97 7.93 22.40
C PHE A 136 9.21 6.43 22.12
N ARG A 137 9.75 6.14 20.91
CA ARG A 137 9.99 4.79 20.38
C ARG A 137 8.76 3.89 20.26
N LYS A 138 7.57 4.44 20.36
CA LYS A 138 6.35 3.72 19.99
C LYS A 138 6.11 3.82 18.50
N ARG A 139 5.59 2.75 17.92
CA ARG A 139 5.22 2.71 16.51
C ARG A 139 4.02 3.63 16.27
N LEU A 140 4.20 4.64 15.44
CA LEU A 140 3.12 5.46 14.87
C LEU A 140 2.46 4.75 13.68
N TRP A 141 3.23 3.87 13.00
CA TRP A 141 2.78 3.04 11.90
C TRP A 141 3.30 1.60 12.10
N GLY A 142 2.49 0.61 11.71
CA GLY A 142 2.84 -0.80 11.90
C GLY A 142 2.69 -1.29 13.35
N GLY A 143 1.85 -0.64 14.14
CA GLY A 143 1.50 -0.97 15.51
C GLY A 143 0.00 -1.12 15.72
N THR A 144 -0.46 -0.93 16.96
CA THR A 144 -1.89 -0.86 17.24
C THR A 144 -2.47 0.48 16.80
N PHE A 145 -3.67 0.49 16.25
CA PHE A 145 -4.37 1.72 15.85
C PHE A 145 -4.85 2.58 17.05
N GLY A 146 -4.57 2.17 18.28
CA GLY A 146 -5.03 2.85 19.49
C GLY A 146 -4.64 4.32 19.56
N GLU A 147 -3.43 4.69 19.13
CA GLU A 147 -2.97 6.08 19.16
C GLU A 147 -3.59 6.91 18.02
N VAL A 148 -3.88 6.29 16.87
CA VAL A 148 -4.62 6.93 15.78
C VAL A 148 -6.02 7.32 16.25
N TYR A 149 -6.70 6.42 16.96
CA TYR A 149 -8.05 6.69 17.49
C TYR A 149 -8.08 7.69 18.63
N LYS A 150 -7.08 7.65 19.51
CA LYS A 150 -7.04 8.55 20.69
C LYS A 150 -6.65 9.99 20.32
N ARG A 151 -5.79 10.18 19.33
CA ARG A 151 -5.16 11.45 18.98
C ARG A 151 -5.03 11.62 17.47
N PRO A 152 -6.15 11.62 16.70
CA PRO A 152 -6.11 11.54 15.25
C PRO A 152 -5.35 12.71 14.58
N LEU A 153 -5.61 13.93 14.99
CA LEU A 153 -4.93 15.12 14.42
C LEU A 153 -3.43 15.13 14.77
N CYS A 154 -3.09 14.77 16.01
CA CYS A 154 -1.70 14.61 16.43
C CYS A 154 -0.98 13.56 15.59
N TRP A 155 -1.62 12.41 15.34
CA TRP A 155 -1.07 11.37 14.49
C TRP A 155 -0.88 11.84 13.04
N VAL A 156 -1.86 12.52 12.44
CA VAL A 156 -1.73 13.10 11.08
C VAL A 156 -0.54 14.06 11.01
N GLU A 157 -0.39 14.93 12.01
CA GLU A 157 0.70 15.90 12.07
C GLU A 157 2.07 15.21 12.11
N HIS A 158 2.22 14.16 12.95
CA HIS A 158 3.48 13.42 13.08
C HIS A 158 3.75 12.48 11.90
N MET A 159 2.74 12.08 11.15
CA MET A 159 2.90 11.31 9.91
C MET A 159 3.11 12.18 8.67
N SER A 160 2.87 13.49 8.75
CA SER A 160 3.17 14.44 7.68
C SER A 160 4.66 14.77 7.64
N LEU A 161 5.16 15.07 6.44
CA LEU A 161 6.48 15.67 6.23
C LEU A 161 6.34 17.18 6.03
N ASP A 162 7.46 17.91 6.12
CA ASP A 162 7.48 19.32 5.81
C ASP A 162 7.14 19.58 4.34
N ASN A 163 6.21 20.48 4.09
CA ASN A 163 5.62 20.68 2.77
C ASN A 163 6.53 21.40 1.76
N GLU A 164 7.63 22.00 2.23
CA GLU A 164 8.61 22.66 1.34
C GLU A 164 9.83 21.76 1.06
N THR A 165 10.29 21.02 2.07
CA THR A 165 11.52 20.23 1.98
C THR A 165 11.30 18.73 1.75
N GLY A 166 10.13 18.20 2.09
CA GLY A 166 9.87 16.75 2.10
C GLY A 166 10.69 15.99 3.16
N LEU A 167 11.17 16.69 4.20
CA LEU A 167 11.92 16.12 5.33
C LEU A 167 11.09 16.22 6.63
N ASP A 168 11.73 15.99 7.78
CA ASP A 168 11.05 16.11 9.07
C ASP A 168 10.55 17.55 9.30
N PRO A 169 9.32 17.75 9.78
CA PRO A 169 8.87 19.04 10.28
C PRO A 169 9.65 19.44 11.55
N ALA A 170 9.62 20.72 11.91
CA ALA A 170 10.19 21.19 13.16
C ALA A 170 9.59 20.43 14.36
N ASP A 171 10.45 20.06 15.31
CA ASP A 171 10.09 19.36 16.56
C ASP A 171 9.44 17.97 16.36
N ILE A 172 9.58 17.37 15.17
CA ILE A 172 9.10 16.03 14.88
C ILE A 172 10.22 15.19 14.24
N ARG A 173 10.51 14.02 14.82
CA ARG A 173 11.41 13.02 14.23
C ARG A 173 10.77 11.65 14.26
N VAL A 174 10.43 11.14 13.09
CA VAL A 174 9.92 9.79 12.89
C VAL A 174 10.93 8.99 12.08
N ARG A 175 11.21 7.76 12.52
CA ARG A 175 12.27 6.92 11.93
C ARG A 175 11.74 5.51 11.65
N PRO A 176 12.32 4.82 10.66
CA PRO A 176 11.96 3.42 10.41
C PRO A 176 12.36 2.52 11.57
N VAL A 177 11.49 1.57 11.89
CA VAL A 177 11.81 0.50 12.85
C VAL A 177 12.92 -0.37 12.27
N PRO A 178 13.99 -0.68 13.00
CA PRO A 178 15.10 -1.48 12.50
C PRO A 178 14.85 -2.99 12.61
N GLY A 179 15.63 -3.78 11.85
CA GLY A 179 15.68 -5.24 11.93
C GLY A 179 14.55 -5.96 11.19
N LEU A 180 14.55 -7.28 11.22
CA LEU A 180 13.55 -8.13 10.56
C LEU A 180 12.13 -7.82 11.04
N VAL A 181 11.97 -7.51 12.31
CA VAL A 181 10.67 -7.16 12.93
C VAL A 181 10.04 -5.88 12.37
N ALA A 182 10.77 -5.09 11.61
CA ALA A 182 10.27 -3.83 11.04
C ALA A 182 9.05 -4.04 10.13
N ALA A 183 9.00 -5.17 9.44
CA ALA A 183 8.01 -5.46 8.42
C ALA A 183 7.30 -6.81 8.61
N ASP A 184 7.47 -7.47 9.74
CA ASP A 184 6.81 -8.75 10.04
C ASP A 184 5.30 -8.66 9.86
N TYR A 185 4.70 -7.58 10.34
CA TYR A 185 3.27 -7.34 10.27
C TYR A 185 2.96 -5.84 10.06
N PHE A 186 1.90 -5.60 9.33
CA PHE A 186 1.34 -4.25 9.12
C PHE A 186 0.47 -3.80 10.30
N ALA A 187 -0.30 -4.73 10.86
CA ALA A 187 -1.15 -4.54 12.03
C ALA A 187 -1.22 -5.86 12.82
N PRO A 188 -1.67 -5.86 14.07
CA PRO A 188 -1.86 -7.10 14.83
C PRO A 188 -2.71 -8.11 14.07
N GLY A 189 -2.13 -9.28 13.78
CA GLY A 189 -2.76 -10.33 12.97
C GLY A 189 -2.63 -10.18 11.45
N TYR A 190 -2.10 -9.08 10.95
CA TYR A 190 -1.88 -8.85 9.52
C TYR A 190 -0.39 -9.01 9.18
N PHE A 191 0.04 -10.26 9.00
CA PHE A 191 1.43 -10.59 8.67
C PHE A 191 1.78 -10.22 7.23
N VAL A 192 2.97 -9.66 7.01
CA VAL A 192 3.50 -9.34 5.68
C VAL A 192 4.70 -10.24 5.38
N TRP A 193 5.85 -9.98 5.99
CA TRP A 193 7.09 -10.74 5.74
C TRP A 193 7.26 -11.96 6.64
N ALA A 194 6.56 -12.03 7.77
CA ALA A 194 6.77 -13.07 8.79
C ALA A 194 6.66 -14.51 8.22
N VAL A 195 5.71 -14.75 7.29
CA VAL A 195 5.52 -16.08 6.69
C VAL A 195 6.73 -16.47 5.83
N MET A 196 7.24 -15.55 5.02
CA MET A 196 8.43 -15.77 4.18
C MET A 196 9.68 -15.98 5.04
N ILE A 197 9.90 -15.12 6.04
CA ILE A 197 11.03 -15.22 6.99
C ILE A 197 10.99 -16.58 7.71
N ALA A 198 9.82 -17.00 8.20
CA ALA A 198 9.67 -18.29 8.87
C ALA A 198 9.98 -19.50 7.95
N ASN A 199 9.62 -19.44 6.67
CA ASN A 199 9.95 -20.49 5.71
C ASN A 199 11.46 -20.54 5.42
N LEU A 200 12.10 -19.39 5.20
CA LEU A 200 13.54 -19.29 5.01
C LEU A 200 14.31 -19.81 6.23
N ALA A 201 13.85 -19.48 7.43
CA ALA A 201 14.47 -19.97 8.68
C ALA A 201 14.52 -21.50 8.75
N ARG A 202 13.53 -22.23 8.20
CA ARG A 202 13.50 -23.69 8.18
C ARG A 202 14.63 -24.32 7.35
N ILE A 203 15.23 -23.60 6.40
CA ILE A 203 16.37 -24.08 5.61
C ILE A 203 17.70 -23.45 6.05
N GLY A 204 17.74 -22.76 7.20
CA GLY A 204 18.95 -22.27 7.85
C GLY A 204 19.25 -20.79 7.67
N TYR A 205 18.25 -19.99 7.31
CA TYR A 205 18.40 -18.54 7.31
C TYR A 205 18.16 -17.97 8.70
N GLU A 206 18.96 -16.97 9.08
CA GLU A 206 18.91 -16.24 10.34
C GLU A 206 19.52 -14.83 10.14
N GLU A 207 19.58 -13.98 11.17
CA GLU A 207 20.08 -12.60 11.03
C GLU A 207 21.49 -12.47 10.41
N LYS A 208 22.34 -13.50 10.54
CA LYS A 208 23.66 -13.49 9.91
C LYS A 208 23.64 -13.58 8.38
N ASN A 209 22.54 -14.01 7.79
CA ASN A 209 22.37 -14.18 6.34
C ASN A 209 21.01 -13.70 5.83
N MET A 210 20.22 -13.01 6.66
CA MET A 210 19.00 -12.27 6.29
C MET A 210 19.05 -10.84 6.81
N TYR A 211 18.61 -9.89 6.01
CA TYR A 211 18.54 -8.48 6.39
C TYR A 211 17.27 -7.82 5.86
N MET A 212 16.62 -7.00 6.68
CA MET A 212 15.52 -6.13 6.28
C MET A 212 16.05 -4.71 6.05
N ALA A 213 16.07 -4.26 4.81
CA ALA A 213 16.45 -2.91 4.42
C ALA A 213 15.30 -1.93 4.74
N SER A 214 15.07 -1.71 6.03
CA SER A 214 14.05 -0.83 6.54
C SER A 214 14.40 0.63 6.26
N TYR A 215 13.47 1.39 5.69
CA TYR A 215 13.61 2.81 5.38
C TYR A 215 12.31 3.57 5.66
N ASP A 216 12.39 4.88 5.78
CA ASP A 216 11.19 5.72 5.89
C ASP A 216 10.54 5.88 4.52
N TRP A 217 9.51 5.09 4.30
CA TRP A 217 8.79 5.00 3.04
C TRP A 217 7.96 6.25 2.69
N ARG A 218 7.96 7.28 3.51
CA ARG A 218 7.35 8.59 3.20
C ARG A 218 8.28 9.49 2.40
N LEU A 219 9.61 9.37 2.63
CA LEU A 219 10.63 10.20 2.00
C LEU A 219 10.82 9.85 0.53
N SER A 220 11.25 10.83 -0.26
CA SER A 220 11.85 10.52 -1.57
C SER A 220 13.07 9.62 -1.38
N PHE A 221 13.39 8.85 -2.40
CA PHE A 221 14.46 7.84 -2.28
C PHE A 221 15.83 8.47 -1.95
N GLN A 222 16.15 9.60 -2.58
CA GLN A 222 17.37 10.34 -2.26
C GLN A 222 17.34 10.95 -0.84
N ASN A 223 16.19 11.42 -0.37
CA ASN A 223 16.05 11.96 0.97
C ASN A 223 16.24 10.90 2.07
N THR A 224 16.03 9.61 1.79
CA THR A 224 16.40 8.55 2.74
C THR A 224 17.90 8.47 2.98
N GLU A 225 18.71 8.83 1.99
CA GLU A 225 20.16 8.96 2.16
C GLU A 225 20.54 10.26 2.85
N VAL A 226 19.98 11.39 2.42
CA VAL A 226 20.28 12.71 2.97
C VAL A 226 19.99 12.77 4.48
N ARG A 227 18.85 12.24 4.92
CA ARG A 227 18.43 12.28 6.32
C ARG A 227 19.02 11.16 7.17
N ASP A 228 18.94 9.92 6.66
CA ASP A 228 19.15 8.71 7.46
C ASP A 228 20.38 7.88 7.03
N HIS A 229 21.08 8.25 5.95
CA HIS A 229 22.16 7.47 5.32
C HIS A 229 21.74 6.00 5.01
N THR A 230 20.49 5.82 4.58
CA THR A 230 19.91 4.48 4.42
C THR A 230 20.53 3.73 3.26
N LEU A 231 20.79 4.38 2.13
CA LEU A 231 21.42 3.76 0.97
C LEU A 231 22.86 3.32 1.30
N CYS A 232 23.63 4.14 2.03
CA CYS A 232 24.95 3.78 2.57
C CYS A 232 24.88 2.56 3.48
N ARG A 233 23.88 2.47 4.36
CA ARG A 233 23.70 1.30 5.25
C ARG A 233 23.36 0.04 4.47
N ILE A 234 22.48 0.13 3.47
CA ILE A 234 22.14 -1.01 2.59
C ILE A 234 23.39 -1.51 1.87
N LYS A 235 24.17 -0.59 1.25
CA LYS A 235 25.45 -0.91 0.60
C LYS A 235 26.37 -1.67 1.54
N SER A 236 26.72 -1.08 2.68
CA SER A 236 27.64 -1.67 3.66
C SER A 236 27.14 -3.02 4.18
N THR A 237 25.83 -3.15 4.43
CA THR A 237 25.26 -4.40 4.91
C THR A 237 25.34 -5.50 3.84
N ILE A 238 25.06 -5.19 2.58
CA ILE A 238 25.21 -6.19 1.48
C ILE A 238 26.67 -6.62 1.36
N GLU A 239 27.63 -5.68 1.41
CA GLU A 239 29.07 -6.00 1.36
C GLU A 239 29.48 -6.90 2.52
N VAL A 240 29.03 -6.63 3.74
CA VAL A 240 29.29 -7.46 4.93
C VAL A 240 28.64 -8.83 4.78
N LEU A 241 27.36 -8.90 4.37
CA LEU A 241 26.68 -10.18 4.15
C LEU A 241 27.40 -11.06 3.12
N VAL A 242 27.83 -10.49 2.01
CA VAL A 242 28.60 -11.23 0.99
C VAL A 242 29.91 -11.71 1.57
N ALA A 243 30.67 -10.84 2.25
CA ALA A 243 31.98 -11.20 2.82
C ALA A 243 31.87 -12.31 3.89
N THR A 244 30.87 -12.22 4.77
CA THR A 244 30.69 -13.17 5.89
C THR A 244 30.00 -14.48 5.51
N ASN A 245 29.40 -14.55 4.31
CA ASN A 245 28.76 -15.75 3.77
C ASN A 245 29.58 -16.38 2.60
N GLY A 246 30.90 -16.41 2.75
CA GLY A 246 31.79 -17.10 1.83
C GLY A 246 31.89 -16.48 0.43
N GLY A 247 31.65 -15.17 0.30
CA GLY A 247 31.68 -14.47 -0.98
C GLY A 247 30.44 -14.73 -1.86
N LYS A 248 29.39 -15.36 -1.32
CA LYS A 248 28.15 -15.62 -2.05
C LYS A 248 27.39 -14.32 -2.25
N LYS A 249 27.09 -13.97 -3.50
CA LYS A 249 26.33 -12.78 -3.86
C LYS A 249 24.91 -12.81 -3.25
N ALA A 250 24.38 -11.65 -2.88
CA ALA A 250 23.07 -11.54 -2.26
C ALA A 250 21.90 -11.73 -3.24
N VAL A 251 20.83 -12.33 -2.77
CA VAL A 251 19.51 -12.34 -3.42
C VAL A 251 18.67 -11.24 -2.79
N ILE A 252 18.20 -10.31 -3.62
CA ILE A 252 17.41 -9.18 -3.19
C ILE A 252 15.93 -9.47 -3.45
N VAL A 253 15.10 -9.25 -2.45
CA VAL A 253 13.66 -9.51 -2.51
C VAL A 253 12.91 -8.22 -2.17
N PRO A 254 12.71 -7.33 -3.15
CA PRO A 254 11.92 -6.12 -2.94
C PRO A 254 10.43 -6.40 -3.20
N HIS A 255 9.57 -5.72 -2.45
CA HIS A 255 8.11 -5.78 -2.62
C HIS A 255 7.54 -4.41 -2.94
N SER A 256 6.58 -4.35 -3.88
CA SER A 256 5.81 -3.13 -4.17
C SER A 256 6.73 -1.94 -4.53
N MET A 257 6.54 -0.77 -3.94
CA MET A 257 7.40 0.42 -4.09
C MET A 257 8.89 0.12 -3.79
N GLY A 258 9.19 -0.87 -2.95
CA GLY A 258 10.56 -1.32 -2.68
C GLY A 258 11.33 -1.75 -3.93
N VAL A 259 10.62 -2.16 -4.99
CA VAL A 259 11.21 -2.48 -6.31
C VAL A 259 11.79 -1.21 -6.95
N LEU A 260 11.05 -0.10 -6.93
CA LEU A 260 11.51 1.19 -7.45
C LEU A 260 12.64 1.76 -6.59
N TYR A 261 12.55 1.58 -5.28
CA TYR A 261 13.59 1.98 -4.32
C TYR A 261 14.90 1.22 -4.60
N PHE A 262 14.81 -0.10 -4.86
CA PHE A 262 16.00 -0.89 -5.16
C PHE A 262 16.56 -0.61 -6.58
N LEU A 263 15.71 -0.29 -7.54
CA LEU A 263 16.17 0.18 -8.87
C LEU A 263 16.97 1.48 -8.73
N HIS A 264 16.49 2.43 -7.94
CA HIS A 264 17.23 3.65 -7.57
C HIS A 264 18.54 3.32 -6.86
N PHE A 265 18.52 2.39 -5.88
CA PHE A 265 19.72 1.97 -5.15
C PHE A 265 20.80 1.39 -6.08
N MET A 266 20.46 0.54 -7.05
CA MET A 266 21.43 -0.03 -7.98
C MET A 266 22.17 1.05 -8.78
N LYS A 267 21.49 2.12 -9.17
CA LYS A 267 22.11 3.26 -9.84
C LYS A 267 22.93 4.11 -8.87
N TRP A 268 22.38 4.37 -7.69
CA TRP A 268 23.01 5.15 -6.66
C TRP A 268 24.35 4.52 -6.20
N VAL A 269 24.38 3.20 -6.00
CA VAL A 269 25.56 2.51 -5.47
C VAL A 269 26.74 2.55 -6.44
N GLU A 270 26.48 2.51 -7.75
CA GLU A 270 27.52 2.57 -8.79
C GLU A 270 27.88 4.01 -9.20
N ALA A 271 27.01 4.97 -8.94
CA ALA A 271 27.27 6.38 -9.24
C ALA A 271 28.41 6.95 -8.37
N PRO A 272 29.26 7.84 -8.92
CA PRO A 272 30.35 8.43 -8.17
C PRO A 272 29.87 9.36 -7.05
N ALA A 273 30.69 9.46 -5.97
CA ALA A 273 30.48 10.42 -4.91
C ALA A 273 30.68 11.86 -5.47
N PRO A 274 29.99 12.90 -4.94
CA PRO A 274 29.11 12.86 -3.77
C PRO A 274 27.64 12.51 -4.09
N MET A 275 27.26 12.40 -5.35
CA MET A 275 25.87 12.15 -5.75
C MET A 275 25.42 10.70 -5.46
N GLY A 276 26.34 9.75 -5.58
CA GLY A 276 26.09 8.34 -5.38
C GLY A 276 26.99 7.69 -4.34
N GLY A 277 26.88 6.37 -4.22
CA GLY A 277 27.55 5.55 -3.21
C GLY A 277 29.01 5.21 -3.48
N GLY A 278 29.55 5.58 -4.66
CA GLY A 278 30.97 5.38 -5.00
C GLY A 278 31.45 3.94 -4.99
N GLY A 279 30.55 2.96 -5.19
CA GLY A 279 30.90 1.52 -5.21
C GLY A 279 31.63 1.08 -6.47
N GLY A 280 31.59 1.90 -7.52
CA GLY A 280 32.15 1.60 -8.84
C GLY A 280 31.18 0.90 -9.77
N PRO A 281 31.48 0.87 -11.07
CA PRO A 281 30.52 0.47 -12.12
C PRO A 281 30.20 -1.03 -12.15
N ASP A 282 30.91 -1.85 -11.39
CA ASP A 282 30.76 -3.30 -11.28
C ASP A 282 30.26 -3.77 -9.90
N TRP A 283 29.79 -2.82 -9.06
CA TRP A 283 29.36 -3.17 -7.70
C TRP A 283 28.20 -4.17 -7.71
N CYS A 284 27.20 -3.95 -8.55
CA CYS A 284 26.05 -4.87 -8.69
C CYS A 284 26.51 -6.25 -9.17
N ALA A 285 27.39 -6.29 -10.16
CA ALA A 285 27.96 -7.54 -10.67
C ALA A 285 28.71 -8.36 -9.59
N LYS A 286 29.37 -7.67 -8.66
CA LYS A 286 30.14 -8.33 -7.58
C LYS A 286 29.25 -8.81 -6.43
N HIS A 287 28.16 -8.12 -6.12
CA HIS A 287 27.43 -8.32 -4.88
C HIS A 287 26.02 -8.90 -5.05
N ILE A 288 25.40 -8.80 -6.24
CA ILE A 288 24.02 -9.23 -6.46
C ILE A 288 23.96 -10.45 -7.36
N LYS A 289 23.30 -11.52 -6.89
CA LYS A 289 22.97 -12.72 -7.67
C LYS A 289 21.68 -12.53 -8.44
N ALA A 290 20.65 -12.09 -7.75
CA ALA A 290 19.32 -11.96 -8.33
C ALA A 290 18.51 -10.84 -7.65
N VAL A 291 17.59 -10.23 -8.41
CA VAL A 291 16.57 -9.32 -7.89
C VAL A 291 15.20 -9.93 -8.18
N MET A 292 14.48 -10.31 -7.13
CA MET A 292 13.20 -11.01 -7.18
C MET A 292 12.07 -10.02 -6.86
N ASN A 293 11.66 -9.25 -7.85
CA ASN A 293 10.68 -8.16 -7.72
C ASN A 293 9.28 -8.69 -7.48
N ILE A 294 8.73 -8.51 -6.27
CA ILE A 294 7.37 -8.95 -5.92
C ILE A 294 6.39 -7.77 -6.11
N GLY A 295 5.39 -7.91 -6.98
CA GLY A 295 4.34 -6.92 -7.20
C GLY A 295 4.86 -5.52 -7.53
N GLY A 296 5.99 -5.42 -8.25
CA GLY A 296 6.69 -4.16 -8.48
C GLY A 296 5.95 -3.23 -9.44
N PRO A 297 5.62 -1.99 -9.04
CA PRO A 297 4.99 -1.01 -9.90
C PRO A 297 6.01 -0.31 -10.82
N LEU A 298 6.70 -1.08 -11.67
CA LEU A 298 7.81 -0.57 -12.49
C LEU A 298 7.41 0.63 -13.35
N LEU A 299 6.20 0.60 -13.91
CA LEU A 299 5.64 1.70 -14.71
C LEU A 299 4.67 2.61 -13.94
N GLY A 300 4.59 2.46 -12.63
CA GLY A 300 3.66 3.18 -11.78
C GLY A 300 2.32 2.46 -11.57
N VAL A 301 1.42 3.12 -10.85
CA VAL A 301 0.11 2.58 -10.45
C VAL A 301 -0.98 3.60 -10.75
N PRO A 302 -1.96 3.31 -11.62
CA PRO A 302 -3.09 4.21 -11.84
C PRO A 302 -3.81 4.62 -10.57
N LYS A 303 -3.95 3.72 -9.58
CA LYS A 303 -4.57 3.96 -8.26
C LYS A 303 -3.88 5.07 -7.45
N ALA A 304 -2.61 5.40 -7.72
CA ALA A 304 -1.93 6.53 -7.07
C ALA A 304 -2.55 7.88 -7.48
N VAL A 305 -3.09 7.98 -8.69
CA VAL A 305 -3.64 9.23 -9.23
C VAL A 305 -4.87 9.71 -8.43
N PRO A 306 -5.96 8.93 -8.26
CA PRO A 306 -7.10 9.35 -7.46
C PRO A 306 -6.74 9.55 -5.99
N GLY A 307 -5.80 8.79 -5.44
CA GLY A 307 -5.29 9.01 -4.09
C GLY A 307 -4.69 10.41 -3.89
N LEU A 308 -3.92 10.90 -4.85
CA LEU A 308 -3.34 12.24 -4.84
C LEU A 308 -4.32 13.34 -5.31
N PHE A 309 -5.25 13.00 -6.20
CA PHE A 309 -6.23 13.93 -6.76
C PHE A 309 -7.40 14.18 -5.81
N SER A 310 -8.03 13.15 -5.27
CA SER A 310 -9.26 13.28 -4.46
C SER A 310 -9.24 12.52 -3.13
N ALA A 311 -8.11 11.95 -2.73
CA ALA A 311 -7.97 11.05 -1.58
C ALA A 311 -8.91 9.82 -1.66
N GLU A 312 -9.29 9.41 -2.85
CA GLU A 312 -10.20 8.31 -3.08
C GLU A 312 -9.53 7.12 -3.76
N ALA A 313 -10.12 5.96 -3.55
CA ALA A 313 -10.02 4.75 -4.33
C ALA A 313 -11.43 4.16 -4.40
N ARG A 314 -11.65 3.13 -5.22
CA ARG A 314 -12.96 2.51 -5.36
C ARG A 314 -13.61 2.14 -4.03
N ASP A 315 -12.84 1.55 -3.12
CA ASP A 315 -13.35 1.09 -1.82
C ASP A 315 -13.86 2.26 -0.95
N ILE A 316 -13.15 3.39 -0.97
CA ILE A 316 -13.57 4.61 -0.26
C ILE A 316 -14.82 5.20 -0.89
N ALA A 317 -14.89 5.24 -2.23
CA ALA A 317 -16.04 5.75 -2.95
C ALA A 317 -17.30 4.92 -2.68
N VAL A 318 -17.19 3.59 -2.68
CA VAL A 318 -18.28 2.66 -2.34
C VAL A 318 -18.69 2.81 -0.87
N ALA A 319 -17.73 2.88 0.07
CA ALA A 319 -17.99 3.06 1.49
C ALA A 319 -18.75 4.37 1.76
N ARG A 320 -18.36 5.47 1.09
CA ARG A 320 -19.07 6.76 1.16
C ARG A 320 -20.52 6.66 0.70
N ALA A 321 -20.79 5.87 -0.33
CA ALA A 321 -22.15 5.72 -0.86
C ALA A 321 -23.06 4.88 0.03
N ILE A 322 -22.53 3.83 0.65
CA ILE A 322 -23.30 2.96 1.56
C ILE A 322 -23.57 3.66 2.89
N ALA A 323 -22.63 4.46 3.36
CA ALA A 323 -22.70 5.15 4.64
C ALA A 323 -22.31 6.64 4.51
N PRO A 324 -23.15 7.48 3.90
CA PRO A 324 -22.80 8.87 3.55
C PRO A 324 -22.38 9.74 4.75
N GLY A 325 -22.74 9.34 5.97
CA GLY A 325 -22.40 10.07 7.18
C GLY A 325 -21.12 9.61 7.89
N VAL A 326 -20.58 8.44 7.55
CA VAL A 326 -19.44 7.84 8.31
C VAL A 326 -18.12 8.53 7.97
N LEU A 327 -17.94 8.95 6.72
CA LEU A 327 -16.71 9.63 6.28
C LEU A 327 -16.76 11.16 6.40
N ASN A 328 -17.96 11.72 6.58
CA ASN A 328 -18.18 13.18 6.60
C ASN A 328 -18.72 13.71 7.92
N ASN A 329 -18.90 12.91 8.96
CA ASN A 329 -19.53 13.34 10.20
C ASN A 329 -18.57 13.62 11.35
N ASP A 330 -18.82 14.74 12.02
CA ASP A 330 -18.23 15.18 13.29
C ASP A 330 -18.39 14.18 14.47
N ILE A 331 -19.18 13.10 14.30
CA ILE A 331 -19.46 12.11 15.36
C ILE A 331 -18.20 11.42 15.87
N PHE A 332 -17.18 11.29 15.02
CA PHE A 332 -15.93 10.63 15.44
C PHE A 332 -14.76 11.60 15.61
N HIS A 333 -14.88 12.89 15.38
CA HIS A 333 -13.75 13.83 15.30
C HIS A 333 -12.60 13.26 14.42
N PHE A 334 -12.94 12.37 13.47
CA PHE A 334 -11.99 11.64 12.66
C PHE A 334 -11.52 12.46 11.46
N GLN A 335 -10.32 12.16 11.10
CA GLN A 335 -9.61 12.60 9.93
C GLN A 335 -10.54 12.66 8.73
N THR A 336 -10.88 13.84 8.32
CA THR A 336 -11.60 14.01 7.05
C THR A 336 -10.69 13.56 5.90
N LEU A 337 -11.26 13.21 4.75
CA LEU A 337 -10.48 12.88 3.54
C LEU A 337 -9.46 13.99 3.20
N GLN A 338 -9.78 15.25 3.54
CA GLN A 338 -8.86 16.38 3.36
C GLN A 338 -7.59 16.26 4.22
N HIS A 339 -7.71 15.85 5.49
CA HIS A 339 -6.52 15.61 6.35
C HIS A 339 -5.65 14.49 5.79
N VAL A 340 -6.26 13.39 5.33
CA VAL A 340 -5.55 12.29 4.71
C VAL A 340 -4.86 12.74 3.42
N MET A 341 -5.56 13.48 2.56
CA MET A 341 -4.98 14.02 1.32
C MET A 341 -3.80 14.95 1.59
N ARG A 342 -3.92 15.88 2.54
CA ARG A 342 -2.84 16.78 2.93
C ARG A 342 -1.62 16.02 3.43
N MET A 343 -1.82 15.03 4.31
CA MET A 343 -0.75 14.18 4.82
C MET A 343 -0.08 13.39 3.69
N THR A 344 -0.84 12.66 2.87
CA THR A 344 -0.30 11.83 1.80
C THR A 344 0.39 12.62 0.70
N ARG A 345 -0.04 13.87 0.43
CA ARG A 345 0.64 14.79 -0.49
C ARG A 345 2.00 15.27 0.02
N THR A 346 2.32 15.08 1.31
CA THR A 346 3.68 15.34 1.84
C THR A 346 4.61 14.13 1.68
N TRP A 347 4.09 12.93 1.39
CA TRP A 347 4.89 11.72 1.24
C TRP A 347 5.47 11.63 -0.17
N ASP A 348 6.66 12.20 -0.35
CA ASP A 348 7.27 12.32 -1.68
C ASP A 348 7.46 10.96 -2.39
N ALA A 349 7.66 9.87 -1.64
CA ALA A 349 7.80 8.53 -2.25
C ALA A 349 6.58 8.11 -3.07
N THR A 350 5.37 8.60 -2.76
CA THR A 350 4.15 8.30 -3.53
C THR A 350 4.28 8.76 -4.99
N MET A 351 5.06 9.82 -5.23
CA MET A 351 5.34 10.35 -6.55
C MET A 351 6.09 9.35 -7.44
N SER A 352 6.90 8.46 -6.85
CA SER A 352 7.57 7.39 -7.61
C SER A 352 6.61 6.43 -8.29
N MET A 353 5.35 6.36 -7.82
CA MET A 353 4.32 5.44 -8.30
C MET A 353 3.35 6.06 -9.32
N ILE A 354 3.51 7.34 -9.68
CA ILE A 354 2.74 7.94 -10.77
C ILE A 354 3.04 7.18 -12.07
N PRO A 355 2.03 6.95 -12.94
CA PRO A 355 2.19 6.29 -14.24
C PRO A 355 3.32 6.90 -15.08
N LYS A 356 4.21 6.04 -15.56
CA LYS A 356 5.42 6.40 -16.34
C LYS A 356 5.26 6.06 -17.82
N GLY A 357 5.92 6.81 -18.67
CA GLY A 357 5.95 6.58 -20.11
C GLY A 357 4.73 7.09 -20.88
N GLY A 358 3.87 7.85 -20.20
CA GLY A 358 2.77 8.58 -20.81
C GLY A 358 1.86 7.72 -21.69
N ASN A 359 1.33 8.34 -22.74
CA ASN A 359 0.42 7.69 -23.68
C ASN A 359 1.07 6.57 -24.49
N THR A 360 2.40 6.56 -24.63
CA THR A 360 3.12 5.46 -25.30
C THR A 360 2.93 4.12 -24.58
N ILE A 361 2.89 4.14 -23.26
CA ILE A 361 2.72 2.94 -22.42
C ILE A 361 1.25 2.70 -22.09
N TRP A 362 0.56 3.73 -21.63
CA TRP A 362 -0.76 3.59 -21.00
C TRP A 362 -1.93 3.76 -21.97
N GLY A 363 -1.64 4.13 -23.23
CA GLY A 363 -2.67 4.42 -24.21
C GLY A 363 -3.12 5.87 -24.21
N GLY A 364 -3.90 6.22 -25.21
CA GLY A 364 -4.45 7.56 -25.42
C GLY A 364 -5.98 7.57 -25.36
N LEU A 365 -6.58 8.57 -25.99
CA LEU A 365 -8.04 8.74 -25.96
C LEU A 365 -8.81 7.58 -26.61
N GLU A 366 -8.23 6.88 -27.58
CA GLU A 366 -8.92 5.86 -28.37
C GLU A 366 -8.26 4.47 -28.39
N TRP A 367 -7.12 4.33 -27.75
CA TRP A 367 -6.42 3.06 -27.70
C TRP A 367 -5.79 2.78 -26.34
N SER A 368 -5.59 1.51 -26.01
CA SER A 368 -4.78 1.05 -24.89
C SER A 368 -4.23 -0.33 -25.19
N PRO A 369 -3.11 -0.73 -24.56
CA PRO A 369 -2.58 -2.10 -24.76
C PRO A 369 -3.56 -3.17 -24.33
N GLU A 370 -4.37 -2.91 -23.30
CA GLU A 370 -5.35 -3.85 -22.72
C GLU A 370 -6.72 -3.86 -23.46
N GLU A 371 -6.83 -3.11 -24.56
CA GLU A 371 -8.08 -3.04 -25.33
C GLU A 371 -8.62 -4.44 -25.67
N GLY A 372 -9.89 -4.65 -25.38
CA GLY A 372 -10.59 -5.94 -25.58
C GLY A 372 -10.48 -6.90 -24.38
N TYR A 373 -9.70 -6.56 -23.34
CA TYR A 373 -9.67 -7.33 -22.11
C TYR A 373 -10.74 -6.81 -21.12
N CYS A 374 -11.36 -7.74 -20.36
CA CYS A 374 -12.23 -7.40 -19.23
C CYS A 374 -12.14 -8.50 -18.17
N PRO A 375 -11.94 -8.18 -16.90
CA PRO A 375 -11.86 -9.18 -15.84
C PRO A 375 -13.12 -10.04 -15.76
N GLY A 376 -12.96 -11.36 -15.65
CA GLY A 376 -14.05 -12.33 -15.59
C GLY A 376 -14.30 -13.12 -16.87
N LYS A 377 -13.64 -12.79 -17.98
CA LYS A 377 -13.65 -13.54 -19.24
C LYS A 377 -12.43 -14.47 -19.41
N ARG A 378 -11.85 -15.02 -18.35
CA ARG A 378 -10.88 -16.11 -18.53
C ARG A 378 -11.64 -17.29 -19.11
N GLU A 379 -11.30 -17.70 -20.36
CA GLU A 379 -11.80 -18.90 -21.04
C GLU A 379 -11.45 -20.17 -20.25
N LYS A 380 -12.09 -20.41 -19.09
CA LYS A 380 -12.12 -21.73 -18.46
C LYS A 380 -13.16 -22.65 -19.12
N ASP A 381 -13.92 -22.15 -20.09
CA ASP A 381 -15.00 -22.90 -20.80
C ASP A 381 -14.60 -23.37 -22.20
N ALA A 382 -13.32 -23.50 -22.50
CA ALA A 382 -12.85 -24.01 -23.81
C ALA A 382 -12.98 -25.54 -23.98
N ASN A 383 -13.98 -26.18 -23.36
CA ASN A 383 -14.32 -27.60 -23.60
C ASN A 383 -15.71 -27.78 -24.21
N VAL A 384 -16.18 -26.81 -25.00
CA VAL A 384 -17.29 -27.02 -25.91
C VAL A 384 -16.79 -26.78 -27.33
N THR A 385 -16.40 -27.88 -27.97
CA THR A 385 -16.29 -27.98 -29.43
C THR A 385 -17.60 -27.54 -30.05
N THR A 386 -17.68 -26.33 -30.54
CA THR A 386 -18.64 -25.94 -31.58
C THR A 386 -17.90 -25.19 -32.67
N SER A 387 -17.92 -25.86 -33.80
CA SER A 387 -17.48 -25.45 -35.12
C SER A 387 -17.93 -24.02 -35.49
N ALA A 388 -16.97 -23.27 -36.04
CA ALA A 388 -17.11 -22.24 -37.05
C ALA A 388 -18.40 -21.39 -37.01
N GLY A 389 -18.25 -20.20 -36.43
CA GLY A 389 -19.16 -19.09 -36.63
C GLY A 389 -18.43 -17.78 -36.32
N ARG A 390 -17.76 -17.20 -37.31
CA ARG A 390 -17.37 -15.79 -37.28
C ARG A 390 -18.67 -14.96 -37.22
N ASN A 391 -19.14 -14.70 -36.05
CA ASN A 391 -20.08 -13.62 -35.84
C ASN A 391 -19.23 -12.42 -35.29
N ASN A 392 -18.97 -11.51 -36.19
CA ASN A 392 -18.68 -10.12 -35.84
C ASN A 392 -19.93 -9.61 -35.12
N ASP A 393 -19.91 -9.68 -33.78
CA ASP A 393 -20.89 -9.01 -32.96
C ASP A 393 -20.44 -7.54 -32.85
N PRO A 394 -21.18 -6.58 -33.50
CA PRO A 394 -20.72 -5.18 -33.61
C PRO A 394 -20.91 -4.35 -32.35
N GLU A 395 -21.29 -4.94 -31.20
CA GLU A 395 -21.68 -4.19 -30.00
C GLU A 395 -20.88 -4.49 -28.72
N THR A 396 -19.67 -5.03 -28.77
CA THR A 396 -18.82 -4.94 -27.58
C THR A 396 -18.40 -3.50 -27.40
N LYS A 397 -19.07 -2.79 -26.48
CA LYS A 397 -18.71 -1.41 -26.11
C LYS A 397 -17.21 -1.35 -25.78
N LYS A 398 -16.50 -0.49 -26.50
CA LYS A 398 -15.06 -0.34 -26.42
C LYS A 398 -14.69 0.32 -25.10
N ALA A 399 -13.84 -0.33 -24.28
CA ALA A 399 -13.32 0.27 -23.05
C ALA A 399 -12.06 1.10 -23.38
N TYR A 400 -12.11 2.39 -23.12
CA TYR A 400 -11.00 3.32 -23.41
C TYR A 400 -10.10 3.47 -22.17
N TYR A 401 -9.33 2.45 -21.83
CA TYR A 401 -8.44 2.43 -20.66
C TYR A 401 -7.37 3.53 -20.66
N GLY A 402 -6.99 4.09 -21.81
CA GLY A 402 -6.06 5.20 -21.91
C GLY A 402 -6.58 6.52 -21.32
N ARG A 403 -7.89 6.65 -21.10
CA ARG A 403 -8.53 7.78 -20.40
C ARG A 403 -8.47 7.53 -18.90
N MET A 404 -7.37 7.89 -18.26
CA MET A 404 -7.17 7.64 -16.83
C MET A 404 -8.21 8.32 -15.94
N ILE A 405 -8.66 9.54 -16.32
CA ILE A 405 -9.77 10.24 -15.68
C ILE A 405 -10.73 10.71 -16.77
N SER A 406 -12.03 10.47 -16.57
CA SER A 406 -13.11 11.00 -17.39
C SER A 406 -14.14 11.68 -16.53
N PHE A 407 -14.61 12.88 -16.90
CA PHE A 407 -15.69 13.58 -16.19
C PHE A 407 -17.03 13.24 -16.85
N GLY A 408 -17.74 12.28 -16.25
CA GLY A 408 -19.01 11.73 -16.72
C GLY A 408 -18.85 10.41 -17.49
N LYS A 409 -19.85 9.54 -17.34
CA LYS A 409 -19.91 8.22 -18.00
C LYS A 409 -19.96 8.35 -19.53
N ASP A 410 -20.71 9.33 -20.03
CA ASP A 410 -20.82 9.66 -21.46
C ASP A 410 -19.46 9.97 -22.07
N VAL A 411 -18.59 10.71 -21.36
CA VAL A 411 -17.22 11.01 -21.78
C VAL A 411 -16.34 9.76 -21.78
N ALA A 412 -16.50 8.89 -20.79
CA ALA A 412 -15.72 7.67 -20.66
C ALA A 412 -15.98 6.67 -21.80
N GLU A 413 -17.21 6.69 -22.36
CA GLU A 413 -17.67 5.79 -23.42
C GLU A 413 -17.72 6.43 -24.82
N ALA A 414 -17.60 7.77 -24.95
CA ALA A 414 -17.71 8.49 -26.22
C ALA A 414 -16.51 8.26 -27.16
N SER A 415 -16.71 8.46 -28.46
CA SER A 415 -15.60 8.53 -29.41
C SER A 415 -14.79 9.84 -29.23
N GLN A 416 -13.56 9.88 -29.71
CA GLN A 416 -12.69 11.07 -29.58
C GLN A 416 -13.31 12.31 -30.25
N SER A 417 -13.98 12.14 -31.37
CA SER A 417 -14.62 13.23 -32.11
C SER A 417 -15.65 14.01 -31.27
N ASP A 418 -16.22 13.35 -30.27
CA ASP A 418 -17.29 13.91 -29.43
C ASP A 418 -16.75 14.55 -28.14
N ILE A 419 -15.44 14.38 -27.84
CA ILE A 419 -14.80 14.94 -26.66
C ILE A 419 -14.21 16.32 -26.98
N LYS A 420 -14.92 17.37 -26.58
CA LYS A 420 -14.41 18.76 -26.64
C LYS A 420 -13.58 19.05 -25.38
N LYS A 421 -12.26 19.13 -25.53
CA LYS A 421 -11.36 19.54 -24.44
C LYS A 421 -11.27 21.06 -24.37
N ILE A 422 -11.47 21.64 -23.19
CA ILE A 422 -11.22 23.04 -22.88
C ILE A 422 -9.99 23.09 -21.98
N ASP A 423 -8.91 23.74 -22.44
CA ASP A 423 -7.65 23.76 -21.72
C ASP A 423 -7.80 24.43 -20.34
N PHE A 424 -7.44 23.71 -19.29
CA PHE A 424 -7.50 24.18 -17.90
C PHE A 424 -6.23 24.93 -17.48
N ARG A 425 -5.12 24.77 -18.19
CA ARG A 425 -3.80 25.29 -17.79
C ARG A 425 -3.77 26.83 -17.73
N GLY A 426 -4.56 27.48 -18.55
CA GLY A 426 -4.72 28.94 -18.56
C GLY A 426 -5.83 29.50 -17.67
N ALA A 427 -6.55 28.64 -16.94
CA ALA A 427 -7.65 29.09 -16.08
C ALA A 427 -7.13 29.91 -14.89
N VAL A 428 -7.71 31.10 -14.70
CA VAL A 428 -7.37 31.98 -13.57
C VAL A 428 -7.85 31.32 -12.28
N LYS A 429 -6.92 31.05 -11.37
CA LYS A 429 -7.25 30.63 -10.01
C LYS A 429 -7.93 31.78 -9.29
N GLY A 430 -9.16 31.57 -8.84
CA GLY A 430 -9.89 32.60 -8.10
C GLY A 430 -9.21 32.86 -6.76
N SER A 431 -8.85 34.11 -6.50
CA SER A 431 -8.47 34.52 -5.15
C SER A 431 -9.72 34.61 -4.29
N ASN A 432 -10.14 33.51 -3.68
CA ASN A 432 -11.17 33.59 -2.65
C ASN A 432 -10.55 34.15 -1.38
N VAL A 433 -11.14 35.23 -0.90
CA VAL A 433 -10.85 35.83 0.41
C VAL A 433 -10.96 34.72 1.45
N ALA A 434 -9.92 34.59 2.26
CA ALA A 434 -9.79 33.57 3.29
C ALA A 434 -11.07 33.43 4.12
N ASN A 435 -11.88 32.42 3.85
CA ASN A 435 -12.92 32.01 4.75
C ASN A 435 -12.26 31.35 5.95
N THR A 436 -12.32 31.98 7.09
CA THR A 436 -11.63 31.58 8.32
C THR A 436 -12.10 30.24 8.86
N SER A 437 -13.22 29.69 8.37
CA SER A 437 -13.81 28.43 8.82
C SER A 437 -13.07 27.17 8.34
N CYS A 438 -12.24 27.27 7.29
CA CYS A 438 -11.54 26.10 6.70
C CYS A 438 -10.06 26.00 7.08
N ARG A 439 -9.56 26.80 8.04
CA ARG A 439 -8.10 26.88 8.34
C ARG A 439 -7.45 25.53 8.66
N ASP A 440 -8.18 24.64 9.34
CA ASP A 440 -7.64 23.36 9.79
C ASP A 440 -7.73 22.26 8.72
N VAL A 441 -8.56 22.45 7.68
CA VAL A 441 -8.82 21.49 6.61
C VAL A 441 -8.58 22.08 5.21
N TRP A 442 -7.80 23.15 5.14
CA TRP A 442 -7.46 23.82 3.89
C TRP A 442 -6.77 22.86 2.90
N THR A 443 -7.16 22.95 1.63
CA THR A 443 -6.54 22.25 0.50
C THR A 443 -6.31 23.25 -0.63
N GLU A 444 -5.46 22.89 -1.60
CA GLU A 444 -5.23 23.70 -2.80
C GLU A 444 -6.50 23.93 -3.62
N TYR A 445 -7.55 23.12 -3.42
CA TYR A 445 -8.85 23.30 -4.06
C TYR A 445 -9.59 24.54 -3.54
N HIS A 446 -9.32 24.95 -2.30
CA HIS A 446 -9.87 26.20 -1.77
C HIS A 446 -9.36 27.41 -2.56
N ASP A 447 -8.05 27.46 -2.86
CA ASP A 447 -7.46 28.56 -3.65
C ASP A 447 -7.90 28.56 -5.12
N MET A 448 -8.30 27.41 -5.63
CA MET A 448 -8.69 27.23 -7.01
C MET A 448 -10.07 27.86 -7.31
N GLY A 449 -10.97 27.84 -6.34
CA GLY A 449 -12.34 28.34 -6.47
C GLY A 449 -13.18 27.59 -7.51
N VAL A 450 -14.43 28.03 -7.68
CA VAL A 450 -15.40 27.41 -8.62
C VAL A 450 -14.89 27.42 -10.07
N GLY A 451 -14.18 28.48 -10.47
CA GLY A 451 -13.66 28.61 -11.84
C GLY A 451 -12.62 27.56 -12.18
N GLY A 452 -11.67 27.31 -11.27
CA GLY A 452 -10.65 26.29 -11.48
C GLY A 452 -11.22 24.87 -11.44
N VAL A 453 -12.16 24.59 -10.53
CA VAL A 453 -12.87 23.31 -10.47
C VAL A 453 -13.62 23.03 -11.78
N LYS A 454 -14.34 24.03 -12.28
CA LYS A 454 -15.05 23.92 -13.56
C LYS A 454 -14.09 23.68 -14.74
N ALA A 455 -12.97 24.40 -14.79
CA ALA A 455 -11.98 24.22 -15.84
C ALA A 455 -11.42 22.80 -15.90
N ILE A 456 -11.16 22.19 -14.72
CA ILE A 456 -10.72 20.78 -14.64
C ILE A 456 -11.80 19.86 -15.23
N ALA A 457 -13.06 20.02 -14.83
CA ALA A 457 -14.14 19.17 -15.32
C ALA A 457 -14.42 19.36 -16.82
N ASP A 458 -14.28 20.59 -17.34
CA ASP A 458 -14.52 20.93 -18.75
C ASP A 458 -13.42 20.41 -19.70
N TYR A 459 -12.25 20.02 -19.19
CA TYR A 459 -11.22 19.31 -19.96
C TYR A 459 -11.68 17.92 -20.39
N LYS A 460 -12.64 17.33 -19.69
CA LYS A 460 -13.37 16.08 -19.96
C LYS A 460 -12.59 14.80 -19.76
N ALA A 461 -11.51 14.54 -20.49
CA ALA A 461 -10.76 13.29 -20.40
C ALA A 461 -9.26 13.53 -20.31
N TYR A 462 -8.63 12.91 -19.34
CA TYR A 462 -7.20 12.98 -19.04
C TYR A 462 -6.53 11.66 -19.37
N THR A 463 -5.50 11.71 -20.21
CA THR A 463 -4.62 10.57 -20.49
C THR A 463 -3.42 10.58 -19.56
N ALA A 464 -2.52 9.58 -19.65
CA ALA A 464 -1.33 9.53 -18.81
C ALA A 464 -0.41 10.76 -18.95
N ASP A 465 -0.33 11.36 -20.15
CA ASP A 465 0.41 12.60 -20.36
C ASP A 465 -0.26 13.79 -19.68
N ASP A 466 -1.58 13.84 -19.67
CA ASP A 466 -2.36 14.93 -19.05
C ASP A 466 -2.35 14.88 -17.51
N ILE A 467 -2.13 13.70 -16.90
CA ILE A 467 -2.17 13.52 -15.45
C ILE A 467 -1.10 14.32 -14.71
N VAL A 468 0.11 14.36 -15.25
CA VAL A 468 1.21 15.13 -14.63
C VAL A 468 0.85 16.62 -14.60
N ASP A 469 0.32 17.16 -15.70
CA ASP A 469 -0.13 18.54 -15.79
C ASP A 469 -1.31 18.83 -14.82
N LEU A 470 -2.25 17.88 -14.71
CA LEU A 470 -3.36 17.99 -13.76
C LEU A 470 -2.84 18.06 -12.32
N LEU A 471 -1.90 17.20 -11.96
CA LEU A 471 -1.33 17.20 -10.61
C LEU A 471 -0.52 18.47 -10.33
N HIS A 472 0.20 19.02 -11.30
CA HIS A 472 0.84 20.35 -11.20
C HIS A 472 -0.19 21.46 -10.94
N TYR A 473 -1.35 21.36 -11.55
CA TYR A 473 -2.40 22.35 -11.36
C TYR A 473 -3.07 22.25 -9.97
N VAL A 474 -3.35 21.03 -9.49
CA VAL A 474 -4.11 20.82 -8.24
C VAL A 474 -3.23 20.68 -6.99
N ALA A 475 -1.94 20.33 -7.13
CA ALA A 475 -1.02 20.12 -6.01
C ALA A 475 0.39 20.63 -6.35
N PRO A 476 0.55 21.94 -6.63
CA PRO A 476 1.78 22.51 -7.17
C PRO A 476 3.00 22.33 -6.26
N LYS A 477 2.85 22.42 -4.93
CA LYS A 477 3.95 22.23 -3.99
C LYS A 477 4.43 20.77 -3.97
N MET A 478 3.50 19.82 -3.95
CA MET A 478 3.82 18.40 -4.04
C MET A 478 4.58 18.11 -5.35
N MET A 479 4.08 18.60 -6.48
CA MET A 479 4.72 18.38 -7.78
C MET A 479 6.10 19.04 -7.88
N ALA A 480 6.28 20.23 -7.33
CA ALA A 480 7.59 20.89 -7.31
C ALA A 480 8.65 20.05 -6.57
N ARG A 481 8.30 19.43 -5.43
CA ARG A 481 9.18 18.46 -4.76
C ARG A 481 9.36 17.19 -5.58
N GLY A 482 8.26 16.66 -6.15
CA GLY A 482 8.26 15.46 -6.99
C GLY A 482 9.21 15.58 -8.18
N ASP A 483 9.15 16.67 -8.93
CA ASP A 483 9.99 16.90 -10.11
C ASP A 483 11.49 17.01 -9.81
N ALA A 484 11.82 17.44 -8.59
CA ALA A 484 13.20 17.43 -8.11
C ALA A 484 13.71 16.01 -7.81
N GLN A 485 12.83 15.06 -7.53
CA GLN A 485 13.16 13.73 -7.03
C GLN A 485 12.84 12.60 -8.01
N PHE A 486 11.87 12.77 -8.91
CA PHE A 486 11.36 11.72 -9.79
C PHE A 486 11.12 12.23 -11.22
N SER A 487 11.07 11.29 -12.17
CA SER A 487 10.73 11.54 -13.56
C SER A 487 9.77 10.47 -14.10
N TYR A 488 8.95 10.85 -15.07
CA TYR A 488 7.85 10.01 -15.58
C TYR A 488 7.93 9.75 -17.09
N GLY A 489 8.98 10.22 -17.74
CA GLY A 489 9.14 10.18 -19.19
C GLY A 489 9.68 8.87 -19.75
N ILE A 490 10.08 8.94 -21.02
CA ILE A 490 10.83 7.91 -21.75
C ILE A 490 12.09 8.56 -22.30
N ALA A 491 13.24 7.95 -22.06
CA ALA A 491 14.48 8.43 -22.62
C ALA A 491 14.56 8.14 -24.13
N ASP A 492 14.87 9.16 -24.91
CA ASP A 492 15.25 8.99 -26.31
C ASP A 492 16.65 8.38 -26.41
N ASP A 493 17.62 8.99 -25.73
CA ASP A 493 19.01 8.55 -25.63
C ASP A 493 19.44 8.43 -24.17
N LEU A 494 19.66 7.20 -23.69
CA LEU A 494 20.09 6.92 -22.32
C LEU A 494 21.56 7.27 -22.05
N ASP A 495 22.31 7.68 -23.04
CA ASP A 495 23.69 8.16 -22.89
C ASP A 495 23.77 9.70 -22.67
N ASP A 496 22.64 10.41 -22.79
CA ASP A 496 22.55 11.83 -22.42
C ASP A 496 22.93 12.03 -20.94
N PRO A 497 23.91 12.90 -20.63
CA PRO A 497 24.36 13.16 -19.25
C PRO A 497 23.26 13.53 -18.25
N LYS A 498 22.12 14.09 -18.71
CA LYS A 498 21.00 14.41 -17.81
C LYS A 498 20.49 13.20 -17.03
N TYR A 499 20.53 11.99 -17.63
CA TYR A 499 20.06 10.75 -16.97
C TYR A 499 21.01 10.23 -15.87
N GLN A 500 22.16 10.88 -15.66
CA GLN A 500 23.00 10.63 -14.49
C GLN A 500 22.43 11.24 -13.20
N HIS A 501 21.42 12.12 -13.29
CA HIS A 501 20.80 12.71 -12.12
C HIS A 501 19.84 11.72 -11.45
N TYR A 502 19.86 11.66 -10.11
CA TYR A 502 19.13 10.69 -9.30
C TYR A 502 17.60 10.66 -9.55
N LYS A 503 16.99 11.75 -10.00
CA LYS A 503 15.55 11.79 -10.27
C LYS A 503 15.08 10.79 -11.34
N TYR A 504 16.00 10.34 -12.22
CA TYR A 504 15.71 9.37 -13.28
C TYR A 504 15.87 7.91 -12.83
N TRP A 505 16.60 7.66 -11.74
CA TRP A 505 17.09 6.32 -11.38
C TRP A 505 16.00 5.31 -11.01
N SER A 506 14.82 5.77 -10.58
CA SER A 506 13.68 4.91 -10.29
C SER A 506 12.69 4.74 -11.47
N ASN A 507 12.98 5.38 -12.62
CA ASN A 507 12.19 5.18 -13.83
C ASN A 507 12.89 4.20 -14.78
N PRO A 508 12.39 2.98 -14.97
CA PRO A 508 13.02 1.98 -15.82
C PRO A 508 13.05 2.35 -17.31
N LEU A 509 12.26 3.35 -17.72
CA LEU A 509 12.25 3.89 -19.09
C LEU A 509 13.28 5.01 -19.29
N GLU A 510 13.97 5.44 -18.25
CA GLU A 510 14.99 6.48 -18.24
C GLU A 510 16.31 6.03 -17.60
N THR A 511 16.43 4.71 -17.35
CA THR A 511 17.58 4.13 -16.65
C THR A 511 18.03 2.85 -17.34
N LYS A 512 19.35 2.66 -17.49
CA LYS A 512 19.96 1.39 -17.89
C LYS A 512 20.12 0.49 -16.68
N LEU A 513 19.91 -0.81 -16.83
CA LEU A 513 20.34 -1.80 -15.84
C LEU A 513 21.87 -1.78 -15.70
N PRO A 514 22.42 -2.21 -14.56
CA PRO A 514 23.86 -2.27 -14.33
C PRO A 514 24.55 -3.25 -15.29
N ASP A 515 25.88 -3.14 -15.44
CA ASP A 515 26.66 -4.12 -16.19
C ASP A 515 26.95 -5.36 -15.33
N ALA A 516 25.95 -6.26 -15.30
CA ALA A 516 25.98 -7.46 -14.46
C ALA A 516 25.35 -8.66 -15.22
N PRO A 517 25.99 -9.19 -16.27
CA PRO A 517 25.38 -10.20 -17.17
C PRO A 517 25.02 -11.51 -16.47
N ASP A 518 25.67 -11.84 -15.35
CA ASP A 518 25.39 -13.04 -14.54
C ASP A 518 24.25 -12.86 -13.54
N MET A 519 23.79 -11.62 -13.34
CA MET A 519 22.65 -11.33 -12.50
C MET A 519 21.35 -11.81 -13.17
N GLU A 520 20.34 -12.12 -12.38
CA GLU A 520 19.01 -12.44 -12.88
C GLU A 520 17.96 -11.49 -12.29
N ILE A 521 16.98 -11.09 -13.08
CA ILE A 521 15.86 -10.25 -12.64
C ILE A 521 14.56 -11.02 -12.86
N TYR A 522 13.75 -11.08 -11.81
CA TYR A 522 12.46 -11.74 -11.82
C TYR A 522 11.34 -10.70 -11.60
N ALA A 523 10.29 -10.78 -12.38
CA ALA A 523 9.02 -10.13 -12.12
C ALA A 523 8.05 -11.18 -11.55
N LEU A 524 7.76 -11.08 -10.26
CA LEU A 524 6.92 -12.00 -9.49
C LEU A 524 5.64 -11.25 -9.10
N TYR A 525 4.49 -11.60 -9.65
CA TYR A 525 3.27 -10.85 -9.36
C TYR A 525 2.01 -11.71 -9.49
N GLY A 526 0.97 -11.31 -8.76
CA GLY A 526 -0.33 -11.94 -8.83
C GLY A 526 -1.11 -11.52 -10.05
N VAL A 527 -1.98 -12.42 -10.53
CA VAL A 527 -2.89 -12.19 -11.64
C VAL A 527 -4.27 -12.77 -11.32
N GLY A 528 -5.29 -12.32 -12.06
CA GLY A 528 -6.65 -12.79 -11.89
C GLY A 528 -7.49 -11.96 -10.93
N ILE A 529 -6.98 -10.86 -10.41
CA ILE A 529 -7.73 -9.94 -9.54
C ILE A 529 -8.06 -8.66 -10.30
N PRO A 530 -9.34 -8.24 -10.32
CA PRO A 530 -9.73 -6.96 -10.91
C PRO A 530 -8.97 -5.80 -10.27
N THR A 531 -8.19 -5.07 -11.06
CA THR A 531 -7.28 -4.02 -10.62
C THR A 531 -7.66 -2.68 -11.25
N GLU A 532 -7.68 -1.61 -10.47
CA GLU A 532 -8.10 -0.28 -10.89
C GLU A 532 -7.19 0.30 -11.98
N ARG A 533 -7.78 0.83 -13.07
CA ARG A 533 -7.06 1.28 -14.25
C ARG A 533 -7.40 2.69 -14.71
N ALA A 534 -8.67 3.06 -14.70
CA ALA A 534 -9.17 4.37 -15.11
C ALA A 534 -10.45 4.69 -14.32
N TYR A 535 -10.78 5.98 -14.23
CA TYR A 535 -11.78 6.47 -13.28
C TYR A 535 -12.76 7.41 -13.96
N VAL A 536 -14.02 7.29 -13.59
CA VAL A 536 -15.08 8.24 -13.94
C VAL A 536 -15.36 9.12 -12.75
N TYR A 537 -15.23 10.42 -12.94
CA TYR A 537 -15.43 11.43 -11.91
C TYR A 537 -16.68 12.25 -12.15
N ARG A 538 -17.23 12.79 -11.06
CA ARG A 538 -18.23 13.84 -11.05
C ARG A 538 -17.76 15.01 -10.18
N VAL A 539 -18.27 16.19 -10.49
CA VAL A 539 -18.09 17.37 -9.65
C VAL A 539 -19.18 17.38 -8.58
N THR A 540 -18.77 17.53 -7.33
CA THR A 540 -19.72 17.72 -6.23
C THR A 540 -20.14 19.19 -6.12
N PRO A 541 -21.30 19.49 -5.49
CA PRO A 541 -21.61 20.87 -5.14
C PRO A 541 -20.45 21.48 -4.35
N TYR A 542 -19.93 22.58 -4.85
CA TYR A 542 -18.81 23.27 -4.23
C TYR A 542 -19.20 23.75 -2.83
N ALA A 543 -18.48 23.27 -1.82
CA ALA A 543 -18.49 23.80 -0.47
C ALA A 543 -17.04 24.18 -0.12
N ASP A 544 -16.84 25.35 0.49
CA ASP A 544 -15.52 25.98 0.69
C ASP A 544 -14.44 25.07 1.30
N CYS A 545 -14.81 23.99 1.99
CA CYS A 545 -13.90 23.10 2.71
C CYS A 545 -13.86 21.67 2.15
N ASN A 546 -14.56 21.35 1.07
CA ASN A 546 -14.65 19.98 0.55
C ASN A 546 -13.70 19.74 -0.64
N ILE A 547 -13.36 18.46 -0.85
CA ILE A 547 -12.76 18.01 -2.11
C ILE A 547 -13.87 18.03 -3.17
N PRO A 548 -13.72 18.80 -4.27
CA PRO A 548 -14.82 19.04 -5.22
C PRO A 548 -15.01 17.91 -6.24
N PHE A 549 -14.19 16.86 -6.18
CA PHE A 549 -14.19 15.75 -7.13
C PHE A 549 -14.40 14.42 -6.42
N GLU A 550 -15.31 13.62 -6.96
CA GLU A 550 -15.64 12.31 -6.44
C GLU A 550 -15.69 11.28 -7.57
N ILE A 551 -15.28 10.04 -7.30
CA ILE A 551 -15.52 8.92 -8.21
C ILE A 551 -17.03 8.73 -8.33
N ASP A 552 -17.54 8.73 -9.57
CA ASP A 552 -18.95 8.56 -9.86
C ASP A 552 -19.35 7.07 -9.82
N ILE A 553 -19.67 6.58 -8.65
CA ILE A 553 -20.09 5.18 -8.45
C ILE A 553 -21.38 4.81 -9.18
N SER A 554 -22.18 5.81 -9.64
CA SER A 554 -23.36 5.55 -10.47
C SER A 554 -23.00 5.19 -11.92
N ALA A 555 -21.74 5.43 -12.32
CA ALA A 555 -21.23 5.04 -13.62
C ALA A 555 -20.95 3.52 -13.65
N ASN A 556 -22.02 2.77 -13.82
CA ASN A 556 -22.00 1.32 -14.04
C ASN A 556 -22.55 1.02 -15.44
N VAL A 557 -22.11 -0.08 -16.01
CA VAL A 557 -22.75 -0.67 -17.19
C VAL A 557 -23.44 -1.94 -16.73
N ASP A 558 -24.75 -2.04 -16.96
CA ASP A 558 -25.60 -3.17 -16.53
C ASP A 558 -25.28 -4.52 -17.21
N ASP A 559 -24.26 -4.56 -18.02
CA ASP A 559 -23.80 -5.79 -18.67
C ASP A 559 -22.81 -6.53 -17.76
N LYS A 560 -23.05 -7.82 -17.53
CA LYS A 560 -22.13 -8.73 -16.83
C LYS A 560 -20.72 -8.78 -17.46
N HIS A 561 -20.58 -8.26 -18.66
CA HIS A 561 -19.34 -8.17 -19.42
C HIS A 561 -18.70 -6.79 -19.40
N SER A 562 -19.22 -5.85 -18.63
CA SER A 562 -18.64 -4.51 -18.51
C SER A 562 -17.40 -4.47 -17.63
N CYS A 563 -16.39 -3.78 -18.12
CA CYS A 563 -15.16 -3.50 -17.37
C CYS A 563 -15.31 -2.30 -16.42
N LEU A 564 -16.41 -1.55 -16.52
CA LEU A 564 -16.71 -0.38 -15.68
C LEU A 564 -17.64 -0.78 -14.53
N ARG A 565 -17.13 -0.67 -13.30
CA ARG A 565 -17.87 -0.97 -12.06
C ARG A 565 -17.62 0.13 -11.03
N ASP A 566 -18.70 0.67 -10.47
CA ASP A 566 -18.64 1.70 -9.42
C ASP A 566 -17.75 2.89 -9.81
N GLY A 567 -17.84 3.34 -11.07
CA GLY A 567 -17.05 4.46 -11.59
C GLY A 567 -15.59 4.12 -11.91
N VAL A 568 -15.19 2.84 -11.90
CA VAL A 568 -13.80 2.42 -12.14
C VAL A 568 -13.71 1.37 -13.23
N PHE A 569 -12.85 1.62 -14.22
CA PHE A 569 -12.45 0.60 -15.19
C PHE A 569 -11.40 -0.32 -14.58
N LEU A 570 -11.62 -1.62 -14.73
CA LEU A 570 -10.80 -2.67 -14.14
C LEU A 570 -10.07 -3.48 -15.21
N VAL A 571 -8.81 -3.82 -14.93
CA VAL A 571 -7.95 -4.71 -15.74
C VAL A 571 -7.41 -5.86 -14.89
N ASP A 572 -6.59 -6.74 -15.49
CA ASP A 572 -5.88 -7.79 -14.74
C ASP A 572 -4.73 -7.23 -13.92
N GLY A 573 -4.54 -7.79 -12.72
CA GLY A 573 -3.47 -7.42 -11.82
C GLY A 573 -3.55 -8.16 -10.48
N ASP A 574 -2.92 -7.56 -9.49
CA ASP A 574 -2.82 -8.06 -8.12
C ASP A 574 -3.69 -7.27 -7.11
N GLU A 575 -4.76 -6.59 -7.57
CA GLU A 575 -5.63 -5.66 -6.82
C GLU A 575 -5.07 -4.22 -6.72
N THR A 576 -3.76 -4.04 -6.77
CA THR A 576 -3.08 -2.75 -6.63
C THR A 576 -2.33 -2.35 -7.90
N VAL A 577 -1.56 -3.25 -8.46
CA VAL A 577 -0.68 -3.01 -9.60
C VAL A 577 -1.19 -3.77 -10.83
N PRO A 578 -1.52 -3.08 -11.94
CA PRO A 578 -1.87 -3.75 -13.19
C PRO A 578 -0.72 -4.62 -13.72
N VAL A 579 -1.05 -5.76 -14.31
CA VAL A 579 -0.11 -6.66 -14.99
C VAL A 579 0.84 -5.91 -15.92
N LEU A 580 0.31 -4.92 -16.66
CA LEU A 580 1.11 -4.08 -17.54
C LEU A 580 2.29 -3.42 -16.81
N SER A 581 2.06 -2.86 -15.63
CA SER A 581 3.11 -2.21 -14.85
C SER A 581 4.14 -3.18 -14.29
N SER A 582 3.69 -4.30 -13.73
CA SER A 582 4.59 -5.28 -13.11
C SER A 582 5.41 -6.07 -14.14
N GLY A 583 4.79 -6.41 -15.29
CA GLY A 583 5.35 -7.37 -16.24
C GLY A 583 6.11 -6.76 -17.42
N PHE A 584 5.75 -5.53 -17.88
CA PHE A 584 6.21 -4.98 -19.15
C PHE A 584 7.73 -4.96 -19.31
N MET A 585 8.47 -4.52 -18.30
CA MET A 585 9.92 -4.40 -18.44
C MET A 585 10.58 -5.77 -18.65
N CYS A 586 10.15 -6.81 -17.92
CA CYS A 586 10.65 -8.18 -18.12
C CYS A 586 10.08 -8.84 -19.38
N ALA A 587 8.90 -8.43 -19.85
CA ALA A 587 8.32 -8.93 -21.10
C ALA A 587 9.01 -8.34 -22.34
N LYS A 588 9.39 -7.06 -22.29
CA LYS A 588 9.90 -6.32 -23.46
C LYS A 588 11.10 -5.43 -23.15
N GLY A 589 10.98 -4.47 -22.24
CA GLY A 589 11.99 -3.43 -22.03
C GLY A 589 13.38 -3.95 -21.69
N TRP A 590 13.46 -4.96 -20.83
CA TRP A 590 14.70 -5.63 -20.39
C TRP A 590 14.91 -7.01 -21.01
N ARG A 591 14.02 -7.46 -21.89
CA ARG A 591 14.08 -8.80 -22.50
C ARG A 591 15.21 -8.89 -23.51
N GLY A 592 16.26 -9.65 -23.19
CA GLY A 592 17.47 -9.74 -24.02
C GLY A 592 18.33 -8.46 -23.95
N LYS A 593 19.12 -8.22 -24.99
CA LYS A 593 19.93 -7.00 -25.10
C LYS A 593 19.13 -5.87 -25.70
N THR A 594 18.83 -4.87 -24.90
CA THR A 594 18.12 -3.64 -25.30
C THR A 594 18.88 -2.42 -24.80
N LYS A 595 18.47 -1.20 -25.21
CA LYS A 595 19.07 0.02 -24.64
C LYS A 595 18.87 0.15 -23.12
N TYR A 596 17.86 -0.49 -22.55
CA TYR A 596 17.59 -0.53 -21.09
C TYR A 596 18.34 -1.65 -20.39
N ASN A 597 18.77 -2.69 -21.10
CA ASN A 597 19.51 -3.86 -20.61
C ASN A 597 20.71 -4.17 -21.52
N PRO A 598 21.73 -3.31 -21.58
CA PRO A 598 22.82 -3.45 -22.54
C PRO A 598 23.71 -4.66 -22.28
N SER A 599 23.88 -5.10 -21.03
CA SER A 599 24.67 -6.28 -20.67
C SER A 599 23.92 -7.61 -20.92
N GLY A 600 22.60 -7.55 -21.14
CA GLY A 600 21.78 -8.74 -21.41
C GLY A 600 21.51 -9.57 -20.15
N ILE A 601 21.29 -8.93 -19.01
CA ILE A 601 20.80 -9.57 -17.78
C ILE A 601 19.57 -10.41 -18.12
N ARG A 602 19.56 -11.67 -17.67
CA ARG A 602 18.40 -12.56 -17.90
C ARG A 602 17.21 -12.13 -17.07
N THR A 603 16.05 -12.03 -17.72
CA THR A 603 14.79 -11.65 -17.08
C THR A 603 13.79 -12.79 -17.16
N TYR A 604 13.01 -12.97 -16.10
CA TYR A 604 11.97 -13.99 -16.00
C TYR A 604 10.67 -13.36 -15.48
N ILE A 605 9.54 -13.86 -15.98
CA ILE A 605 8.20 -13.53 -15.49
C ILE A 605 7.62 -14.77 -14.81
N ARG A 606 7.20 -14.60 -13.56
CA ARG A 606 6.54 -15.65 -12.80
C ARG A 606 5.25 -15.11 -12.22
N GLU A 607 4.15 -15.44 -12.86
CA GLU A 607 2.82 -15.06 -12.42
C GLU A 607 2.24 -16.09 -11.46
N TYR A 608 1.43 -15.60 -10.52
CA TYR A 608 0.75 -16.40 -9.51
C TYR A 608 -0.76 -16.16 -9.65
N ASP A 609 -1.46 -17.18 -10.17
CA ASP A 609 -2.91 -17.12 -10.35
C ASP A 609 -3.60 -17.09 -9.00
N HIS A 610 -4.45 -16.08 -8.80
CA HIS A 610 -5.12 -15.88 -7.53
C HIS A 610 -6.17 -16.96 -7.27
N ALA A 611 -6.04 -17.63 -6.13
CA ALA A 611 -7.09 -18.42 -5.55
C ALA A 611 -7.39 -17.90 -4.12
N PRO A 612 -8.64 -17.50 -3.85
CA PRO A 612 -9.04 -17.08 -2.51
C PRO A 612 -8.94 -18.26 -1.55
N PRO A 613 -8.76 -18.00 -0.22
CA PRO A 613 -8.76 -19.07 0.76
C PRO A 613 -10.06 -19.86 0.74
N ALA A 614 -9.97 -21.17 0.85
CA ALA A 614 -11.15 -22.05 0.79
C ALA A 614 -12.07 -21.86 2.02
N ASN A 615 -11.51 -21.39 3.14
CA ASN A 615 -12.24 -21.13 4.38
C ASN A 615 -11.53 -20.07 5.24
N LEU A 616 -12.24 -19.55 6.24
CA LEU A 616 -11.73 -18.50 7.15
C LEU A 616 -10.51 -18.93 7.99
N LEU A 617 -10.28 -20.23 8.18
CA LEU A 617 -9.19 -20.77 8.99
C LEU A 617 -7.85 -20.74 8.23
N GLU A 618 -7.89 -20.71 6.90
CA GLU A 618 -6.70 -20.51 6.06
C GLU A 618 -6.17 -19.07 6.12
N GLY A 619 -6.84 -18.21 6.85
CA GLY A 619 -6.47 -16.81 6.95
C GLY A 619 -6.53 -16.13 5.59
N ARG A 620 -5.38 -15.66 5.09
CA ARG A 620 -5.26 -14.96 3.80
C ARG A 620 -4.98 -15.89 2.62
N GLY A 621 -4.88 -17.20 2.88
CA GLY A 621 -4.68 -18.25 1.89
C GLY A 621 -3.20 -18.46 1.50
N THR A 622 -2.92 -19.67 1.01
CA THR A 622 -1.58 -20.09 0.57
C THR A 622 -1.38 -19.94 -0.94
N GLN A 623 -2.41 -19.51 -1.66
CA GLN A 623 -2.43 -19.34 -3.11
C GLN A 623 -2.92 -17.94 -3.53
N SER A 624 -2.91 -16.99 -2.59
CA SER A 624 -3.32 -15.62 -2.91
C SER A 624 -2.34 -14.95 -3.87
N GLY A 625 -2.88 -14.30 -4.90
CA GLY A 625 -2.15 -13.39 -5.79
C GLY A 625 -2.38 -11.92 -5.44
N ALA A 626 -3.14 -11.59 -4.37
CA ALA A 626 -3.38 -10.21 -3.97
C ALA A 626 -2.09 -9.53 -3.51
N HIS A 627 -1.96 -8.25 -3.76
CA HIS A 627 -0.72 -7.47 -3.69
C HIS A 627 0.13 -7.68 -2.43
N VAL A 628 -0.50 -7.73 -1.26
CA VAL A 628 0.20 -7.98 0.00
C VAL A 628 0.11 -9.44 0.42
N ASP A 629 -1.01 -10.11 0.14
CA ASP A 629 -1.24 -11.50 0.55
C ASP A 629 -0.37 -12.50 -0.21
N ILE A 630 0.13 -12.10 -1.37
CA ILE A 630 1.11 -12.86 -2.17
C ILE A 630 2.38 -13.20 -1.36
N MET A 631 2.70 -12.41 -0.34
CA MET A 631 3.82 -12.67 0.58
C MET A 631 3.66 -13.97 1.38
N GLY A 632 2.43 -14.51 1.45
CA GLY A 632 2.11 -15.83 2.00
C GLY A 632 1.91 -16.92 0.96
N ASN A 633 2.04 -16.62 -0.33
CA ASN A 633 1.83 -17.58 -1.42
C ASN A 633 2.96 -18.63 -1.43
N PHE A 634 2.58 -19.89 -1.32
CA PHE A 634 3.56 -20.99 -1.21
C PHE A 634 4.41 -21.16 -2.46
N ALA A 635 3.83 -20.97 -3.65
CA ALA A 635 4.60 -21.09 -4.90
C ALA A 635 5.60 -19.92 -5.04
N LEU A 636 5.25 -18.71 -4.64
CA LEU A 636 6.17 -17.58 -4.61
C LEU A 636 7.31 -17.80 -3.61
N ILE A 637 6.98 -18.24 -2.40
CA ILE A 637 7.97 -18.52 -1.36
C ILE A 637 8.92 -19.61 -1.83
N GLU A 638 8.41 -20.68 -2.45
CA GLU A 638 9.24 -21.76 -3.00
C GLU A 638 10.20 -21.25 -4.08
N ASP A 639 9.72 -20.43 -5.02
CA ASP A 639 10.56 -19.85 -6.07
C ASP A 639 11.71 -19.02 -5.48
N ILE A 640 11.41 -18.17 -4.47
CA ILE A 640 12.43 -17.36 -3.79
C ILE A 640 13.43 -18.22 -3.04
N MET A 641 12.97 -19.22 -2.31
CA MET A 641 13.85 -20.11 -1.55
C MET A 641 14.79 -20.92 -2.45
N ARG A 642 14.30 -21.40 -3.60
CA ARG A 642 15.11 -22.14 -4.57
C ARG A 642 16.22 -21.25 -5.16
N VAL A 643 15.92 -20.00 -5.51
CA VAL A 643 16.92 -19.04 -6.01
C VAL A 643 17.91 -18.67 -4.91
N ALA A 644 17.46 -18.46 -3.68
CA ALA A 644 18.31 -18.18 -2.53
C ALA A 644 19.22 -19.38 -2.16
N ALA A 645 18.78 -20.60 -2.44
CA ALA A 645 19.58 -21.84 -2.31
C ALA A 645 20.42 -22.17 -3.57
N GLY A 646 20.68 -21.20 -4.45
CA GLY A 646 21.64 -21.32 -5.54
C GLY A 646 21.06 -21.66 -6.92
N GLN A 647 19.78 -22.00 -7.03
CA GLN A 647 19.15 -22.29 -8.32
C GLN A 647 19.04 -21.03 -9.20
N THR A 648 18.89 -21.23 -10.50
CA THR A 648 18.68 -20.16 -11.50
C THR A 648 17.25 -20.16 -11.99
N GLY A 649 16.86 -19.12 -12.73
CA GLY A 649 15.54 -19.05 -13.33
C GLY A 649 15.22 -20.22 -14.27
N LYS A 650 16.21 -20.78 -14.94
CA LYS A 650 16.04 -22.00 -15.74
C LYS A 650 15.73 -23.22 -14.89
N ASP A 651 16.39 -23.37 -13.74
CA ASP A 651 16.23 -24.51 -12.85
C ASP A 651 14.84 -24.53 -12.19
N ILE A 652 14.25 -23.34 -11.98
CA ILE A 652 12.87 -23.21 -11.45
C ILE A 652 11.79 -23.22 -12.56
N GLY A 653 12.17 -23.53 -13.81
CA GLY A 653 11.24 -23.71 -14.93
C GLY A 653 11.01 -22.48 -15.83
N GLY A 654 11.84 -21.45 -15.73
CA GLY A 654 11.76 -20.25 -16.60
C GLY A 654 10.51 -19.39 -16.37
N ASP A 655 9.96 -18.83 -17.46
CA ASP A 655 8.73 -18.04 -17.40
C ASP A 655 7.51 -18.90 -17.05
N ARG A 656 6.61 -18.33 -16.25
CA ARG A 656 5.29 -18.87 -15.95
C ARG A 656 4.28 -17.75 -16.09
N VAL A 657 3.54 -17.71 -17.20
CA VAL A 657 2.67 -16.60 -17.60
C VAL A 657 1.26 -17.08 -17.84
N TYR A 658 0.30 -16.44 -17.24
CA TYR A 658 -1.14 -16.71 -17.36
C TYR A 658 -1.89 -15.54 -17.99
N SER A 659 -1.35 -14.31 -17.88
CA SER A 659 -1.94 -13.09 -18.42
C SER A 659 -1.59 -12.85 -19.89
N ASP A 660 -2.18 -11.81 -20.47
CA ASP A 660 -1.88 -11.36 -21.84
C ASP A 660 -0.67 -10.38 -21.92
N ILE A 661 0.24 -10.37 -20.93
CA ILE A 661 1.33 -9.40 -20.85
C ILE A 661 2.17 -9.32 -22.13
N PHE A 662 2.51 -10.44 -22.76
CA PHE A 662 3.29 -10.43 -23.99
C PHE A 662 2.50 -9.81 -25.15
N LYS A 663 1.20 -10.10 -25.28
CA LYS A 663 0.34 -9.49 -26.30
C LYS A 663 0.21 -7.97 -26.10
N TRP A 664 0.05 -7.53 -24.85
CA TRP A 664 -0.02 -6.11 -24.53
C TRP A 664 1.32 -5.40 -24.78
N ALA A 665 2.43 -6.02 -24.38
CA ALA A 665 3.76 -5.50 -24.62
C ALA A 665 4.09 -5.33 -26.12
N GLU A 666 3.58 -6.22 -26.99
CA GLU A 666 3.78 -6.10 -28.44
C GLU A 666 3.07 -4.88 -29.04
N LYS A 667 1.87 -4.53 -28.53
CA LYS A 667 1.12 -3.35 -28.98
C LYS A 667 1.82 -2.03 -28.66
N ILE A 668 2.69 -2.01 -27.64
CA ILE A 668 3.41 -0.81 -27.21
C ILE A 668 4.62 -0.56 -28.11
N LYS A 669 4.62 0.56 -28.81
CA LYS A 669 5.70 0.96 -29.73
C LYS A 669 6.80 1.69 -28.97
N LEU A 670 7.65 0.92 -28.27
CA LEU A 670 8.84 1.44 -27.58
C LEU A 670 10.08 1.14 -28.39
N LYS A 671 10.96 2.14 -28.60
CA LYS A 671 12.30 1.93 -29.19
C LYS A 671 13.16 1.20 -28.16
N LEU A 672 13.74 0.06 -28.52
CA LEU A 672 14.55 -0.81 -27.66
C LEU A 672 16.03 -0.71 -27.97
#